data_c0574f1b97ab65fe3e5df7367b910668
#
_entry.id   c0574f1b97ab65fe3e5df7367b910668
#
_cell.length_a   1.000
_cell.length_b   1.000
_cell.length_c   1.000
_cell.angle_alpha   90.00
_cell.angle_beta   90.00
_cell.angle_gamma   90.00
#
_symmetry.space_group_name_H-M   'P 1'
#
loop_
_entity.id
_entity.type
_entity.pdbx_description
1 polymer ?
#
loop_
_entity_poly.entity_id
_entity_poly.type
_entity_poly.pdbx_seq_one_letter_code
_entity_poly.pdbx_strand_id
1 'polypeptide(L)'
;MIHTYSITGMTCDGCRAKVEKTLNTIEGIEAKVSLNPPVATITMEKHIPTEKLQEALIAVGKYTIEMSNSKTKEHSKTNEASGKSCCSMHSNNHKKETVVPTNAQGKYYCPMHCEGEKVYDKAGDCPVCGMDLVKAPELTVIKTLYTCPMHPEVIQETPGSCPICGMDLVPMGPSESEDQKTYTDLVKKMKIAVVFTVPIFAIAMIEMAHNNPLLQIMEASKWNWVQLILSLPVVFYACWIFFVRAWKSIITWNLNMFTLIGIGTGVAFLFSLVGMFFPDIFPSEFKTEHGTVLLYFEATTVILTLVLLGQLLEARAHSQTSGAIKELLKLAPTEATLVIDGSDKVISIHDIKKGDLLRVKPGDKIPVDGKITDGESSIDEAMITGEPIPVDKKKDDNVIAGTINGNKSFIMVAEKVGSETLLSQIVQMVNDASRSRAPIQKLADSISKYFVPIVVIISVITFFIWAKFGPEPALVYGFINAIAVLIIACPCALGLATPMSVMVGVGKGAQSGVLIKNAEALENMNKVNVLITDKTGTITEGKPSVEKIYATNNNDNDLLQSIASLNQYSEHPLAQAVVNYGKTKSISLIEVKDFEAIAGKGVTGTVTNKKVALGNKKLMEQVKASISDDIENKIITEQKLGKTVSYIAVEGIAVGFVSITDAIKTSSAAAIKELMQQGVEVIMMTGDNINTAKAVAEELNLSSYKAGCLPEDKLNEIKKLQAEGKIVAMAGDGINDAPALAQANIGIAMGTGTDVAIESAKITLVKGDLQGIVKAKNLSHAVMKNIKQNLFFAFFYNVLGVPIAAGVLYPFFGILLSPMIAALAMSFSSVSVIVNALRLRTLKL
;
A
#
# COMPACT_ATOMS: atom_id res chain seq x y z
N MET A 1 -42.73 18.18 4.06
CA MET A 1 -41.29 18.34 3.73
C MET A 1 -40.77 16.99 3.26
N ILE A 2 -39.97 16.95 2.20
CA ILE A 2 -39.42 15.69 1.68
C ILE A 2 -37.89 15.74 1.86
N HIS A 3 -37.36 14.77 2.57
CA HIS A 3 -35.91 14.65 2.81
C HIS A 3 -35.41 13.29 2.33
N THR A 4 -34.18 13.25 1.82
CA THR A 4 -33.53 12.02 1.37
C THR A 4 -32.37 11.70 2.29
N TYR A 5 -32.35 10.48 2.78
CA TYR A 5 -31.34 9.98 3.72
C TYR A 5 -30.62 8.78 3.12
N SER A 6 -29.32 8.66 3.32
CA SER A 6 -28.55 7.44 3.05
C SER A 6 -28.70 6.48 4.22
N ILE A 7 -28.88 5.19 3.94
CA ILE A 7 -29.01 4.16 4.99
C ILE A 7 -27.92 3.11 4.77
N THR A 8 -27.08 2.91 5.76
CA THR A 8 -26.08 1.84 5.75
C THR A 8 -26.53 0.63 6.57
N GLY A 9 -25.97 -0.55 6.26
CA GLY A 9 -26.33 -1.82 6.94
C GLY A 9 -27.44 -2.64 6.27
N MET A 10 -28.05 -2.16 5.17
CA MET A 10 -29.00 -2.93 4.38
C MET A 10 -28.28 -3.81 3.35
N THR A 11 -28.48 -5.12 3.40
CA THR A 11 -27.80 -6.09 2.50
C THR A 11 -28.76 -6.86 1.60
N CYS A 12 -30.09 -6.81 1.84
CA CYS A 12 -31.10 -7.54 1.07
C CYS A 12 -32.46 -6.86 1.13
N ASP A 13 -33.39 -7.29 0.29
CA ASP A 13 -34.75 -6.74 0.25
C ASP A 13 -35.52 -6.91 1.57
N GLY A 14 -35.24 -7.96 2.32
CA GLY A 14 -35.81 -8.14 3.66
C GLY A 14 -35.34 -7.05 4.64
N CYS A 15 -34.07 -6.61 4.56
CA CYS A 15 -33.55 -5.50 5.31
C CYS A 15 -34.22 -4.18 4.91
N ARG A 16 -34.39 -3.94 3.61
CA ARG A 16 -35.07 -2.78 3.04
C ARG A 16 -36.53 -2.68 3.58
N ALA A 17 -37.30 -3.75 3.44
CA ALA A 17 -38.70 -3.80 3.89
C ALA A 17 -38.83 -3.59 5.41
N LYS A 18 -37.87 -4.10 6.18
CA LYS A 18 -37.83 -3.94 7.64
C LYS A 18 -37.57 -2.49 8.04
N VAL A 19 -36.58 -1.84 7.39
CA VAL A 19 -36.27 -0.41 7.60
C VAL A 19 -37.44 0.47 7.20
N GLU A 20 -38.04 0.25 6.03
CA GLU A 20 -39.19 0.99 5.52
C GLU A 20 -40.40 0.88 6.45
N LYS A 21 -40.71 -0.34 6.91
CA LYS A 21 -41.79 -0.58 7.88
C LYS A 21 -41.54 0.14 9.21
N THR A 22 -40.28 0.12 9.70
CA THR A 22 -39.94 0.76 10.99
C THR A 22 -40.04 2.28 10.91
N LEU A 23 -39.56 2.89 9.83
CA LEU A 23 -39.67 4.33 9.62
C LEU A 23 -41.15 4.77 9.53
N ASN A 24 -41.99 3.98 8.87
CA ASN A 24 -43.45 4.24 8.74
C ASN A 24 -44.24 3.97 10.02
N THR A 25 -43.66 3.46 11.12
CA THR A 25 -44.32 3.38 12.44
C THR A 25 -44.22 4.68 13.21
N ILE A 26 -43.42 5.63 12.77
CA ILE A 26 -43.27 6.93 13.42
C ILE A 26 -44.39 7.85 12.92
N GLU A 27 -45.16 8.40 13.86
CA GLU A 27 -46.32 9.25 13.58
C GLU A 27 -45.91 10.52 12.80
N GLY A 28 -46.56 10.75 11.65
CA GLY A 28 -46.30 11.91 10.80
C GLY A 28 -45.20 11.70 9.74
N ILE A 29 -44.79 10.45 9.49
CA ILE A 29 -43.78 10.08 8.48
C ILE A 29 -44.36 9.11 7.46
N GLU A 30 -44.09 9.38 6.18
CA GLU A 30 -44.20 8.42 5.07
C GLU A 30 -42.81 8.22 4.45
N ALA A 31 -42.23 7.04 4.64
CA ALA A 31 -40.91 6.67 4.16
C ALA A 31 -40.98 5.65 3.03
N LYS A 32 -40.23 5.89 1.95
CA LYS A 32 -39.93 4.93 0.87
C LYS A 32 -38.45 4.65 0.83
N VAL A 33 -38.07 3.39 0.93
CA VAL A 33 -36.66 2.94 1.02
C VAL A 33 -36.27 2.17 -0.23
N SER A 34 -35.14 2.56 -0.84
CA SER A 34 -34.49 1.85 -1.93
C SER A 34 -33.25 1.11 -1.43
N LEU A 35 -32.95 -0.05 -2.05
CA LEU A 35 -31.74 -0.82 -1.74
C LEU A 35 -30.58 -0.43 -2.65
N ASN A 36 -30.83 0.04 -3.86
CA ASN A 36 -29.80 0.39 -4.84
C ASN A 36 -30.20 1.68 -5.60
N PRO A 37 -29.69 2.85 -5.24
CA PRO A 37 -28.80 3.14 -4.10
C PRO A 37 -29.52 2.98 -2.75
N PRO A 38 -28.78 2.73 -1.64
CA PRO A 38 -29.39 2.50 -0.30
C PRO A 38 -29.82 3.84 0.34
N VAL A 39 -30.97 4.33 -0.07
CA VAL A 39 -31.53 5.62 0.37
C VAL A 39 -32.98 5.49 0.83
N ALA A 40 -33.37 6.32 1.79
CA ALA A 40 -34.74 6.52 2.20
C ALA A 40 -35.20 7.93 1.83
N THR A 41 -36.33 8.02 1.11
CA THR A 41 -37.04 9.29 0.88
C THR A 41 -38.16 9.37 1.91
N ILE A 42 -38.09 10.35 2.79
CA ILE A 42 -39.02 10.50 3.91
C ILE A 42 -39.81 11.79 3.73
N THR A 43 -41.12 11.67 3.69
CA THR A 43 -42.06 12.78 3.67
C THR A 43 -42.55 12.99 5.11
N MET A 44 -42.41 14.20 5.64
CA MET A 44 -42.77 14.56 7.03
C MET A 44 -43.73 15.75 7.03
N GLU A 45 -44.77 15.70 7.90
CA GLU A 45 -45.62 16.86 8.16
C GLU A 45 -44.92 17.93 9.02
N LYS A 46 -44.18 17.50 10.05
CA LYS A 46 -43.28 18.32 10.86
C LYS A 46 -41.90 17.71 10.85
N HIS A 47 -40.88 18.54 10.87
CA HIS A 47 -39.48 18.07 10.87
C HIS A 47 -39.19 17.20 12.09
N ILE A 48 -38.75 15.96 11.87
CA ILE A 48 -38.34 15.01 12.89
C ILE A 48 -36.82 14.89 12.83
N PRO A 49 -36.10 15.10 13.95
CA PRO A 49 -34.64 15.01 13.99
C PRO A 49 -34.12 13.63 13.56
N THR A 50 -32.98 13.61 12.87
CA THR A 50 -32.34 12.37 12.38
C THR A 50 -32.04 11.38 13.52
N GLU A 51 -31.77 11.90 14.76
CA GLU A 51 -31.53 11.07 15.93
C GLU A 51 -32.73 10.19 16.29
N LYS A 52 -33.98 10.71 16.17
CA LYS A 52 -35.21 9.92 16.43
C LYS A 52 -35.42 8.84 15.35
N LEU A 53 -35.08 9.13 14.11
CA LEU A 53 -35.09 8.15 13.02
C LEU A 53 -34.04 7.06 13.27
N GLN A 54 -32.87 7.45 13.75
CA GLN A 54 -31.78 6.55 14.11
C GLN A 54 -32.13 5.65 15.28
N GLU A 55 -32.74 6.18 16.35
CA GLU A 55 -33.18 5.41 17.51
C GLU A 55 -34.21 4.33 17.14
N ALA A 56 -35.16 4.65 16.28
CA ALA A 56 -36.13 3.66 15.78
C ALA A 56 -35.46 2.54 14.98
N LEU A 57 -34.41 2.85 14.19
CA LEU A 57 -33.68 1.87 13.40
C LEU A 57 -32.73 1.00 14.24
N ILE A 58 -32.11 1.53 15.29
CA ILE A 58 -31.27 0.77 16.23
C ILE A 58 -32.08 -0.31 16.96
N ALA A 59 -33.34 -0.04 17.29
CA ALA A 59 -34.22 -1.01 17.95
C ALA A 59 -34.49 -2.26 17.09
N VAL A 60 -34.28 -2.20 15.77
CA VAL A 60 -34.68 -3.24 14.82
C VAL A 60 -33.48 -3.90 14.12
N GLY A 61 -32.26 -3.30 14.19
CA GLY A 61 -31.04 -3.84 13.58
C GLY A 61 -29.89 -2.86 13.63
N LYS A 62 -28.74 -3.28 13.07
CA LYS A 62 -27.55 -2.42 12.93
C LYS A 62 -27.65 -1.56 11.67
N TYR A 63 -28.62 -0.64 11.64
CA TYR A 63 -28.81 0.29 10.52
C TYR A 63 -28.41 1.70 10.96
N THR A 64 -27.72 2.44 10.06
CA THR A 64 -27.37 3.84 10.30
C THR A 64 -28.02 4.71 9.23
N ILE A 65 -28.63 5.83 9.64
CA ILE A 65 -29.32 6.78 8.75
C ILE A 65 -28.63 8.13 8.83
N GLU A 66 -28.26 8.69 7.65
CA GLU A 66 -27.61 9.99 7.52
C GLU A 66 -28.27 10.80 6.39
N MET A 67 -28.34 12.13 6.57
CA MET A 67 -28.96 13.01 5.58
C MET A 67 -28.12 13.07 4.30
N SER A 68 -28.69 12.72 3.15
CA SER A 68 -28.00 12.70 1.86
C SER A 68 -27.93 14.11 1.26
N ASN A 69 -26.72 14.68 1.21
CA ASN A 69 -26.44 15.92 0.48
C ASN A 69 -26.20 15.60 -1.02
N SER A 70 -27.25 15.38 -1.80
CA SER A 70 -27.10 15.24 -3.25
C SER A 70 -27.68 16.44 -3.99
N LYS A 71 -26.79 17.23 -4.60
CA LYS A 71 -27.13 18.07 -5.75
C LYS A 71 -27.08 17.19 -6.99
N THR A 72 -28.22 16.75 -7.48
CA THR A 72 -28.37 16.32 -8.86
C THR A 72 -29.62 16.96 -9.42
N LYS A 73 -29.43 17.66 -10.53
CA LYS A 73 -30.47 18.27 -11.36
C LYS A 73 -31.33 17.18 -11.99
N GLU A 74 -32.66 17.33 -11.94
CA GLU A 74 -33.49 16.96 -13.06
C GLU A 74 -34.75 17.84 -13.14
N HIS A 75 -35.07 18.21 -14.38
CA HIS A 75 -36.20 19.02 -14.81
C HIS A 75 -37.53 18.29 -14.65
N SER A 76 -38.55 18.99 -14.17
CA SER A 76 -39.76 19.16 -15.00
C SER A 76 -40.79 20.12 -14.36
N LYS A 77 -41.39 20.89 -15.21
CA LYS A 77 -42.43 21.93 -15.10
C LYS A 77 -43.69 21.49 -14.32
N THR A 78 -44.30 22.35 -13.55
CA THR A 78 -45.45 23.20 -13.86
C THR A 78 -46.06 23.87 -12.64
N ASN A 79 -46.24 25.18 -12.75
CA ASN A 79 -47.32 26.08 -12.40
C ASN A 79 -47.87 26.24 -10.96
N GLU A 80 -47.73 27.53 -10.57
CA GLU A 80 -48.76 28.42 -9.98
C GLU A 80 -49.10 28.25 -8.49
N ALA A 81 -48.95 29.21 -7.68
CA ALA A 81 -49.38 30.57 -7.53
C ALA A 81 -49.30 31.04 -6.07
N SER A 82 -48.86 32.25 -5.91
CA SER A 82 -49.27 33.28 -4.94
C SER A 82 -48.82 33.18 -3.46
N GLY A 83 -48.09 34.23 -3.11
CA GLY A 83 -48.30 34.90 -1.84
C GLY A 83 -47.09 35.60 -1.19
N LYS A 84 -46.76 36.81 -1.70
CA LYS A 84 -46.25 37.99 -0.97
C LYS A 84 -45.12 37.82 0.05
N SER A 85 -43.94 38.35 -0.16
CA SER A 85 -43.46 39.74 -0.24
C SER A 85 -42.53 40.12 0.88
N CYS A 86 -41.45 40.68 0.46
CA CYS A 86 -40.48 41.64 1.04
C CYS A 86 -39.08 41.05 1.24
N CYS A 87 -37.99 41.47 0.63
CA CYS A 87 -37.56 42.78 0.20
C CYS A 87 -36.59 42.64 -0.97
N SER A 88 -36.68 43.54 -1.89
CA SER A 88 -35.75 43.85 -2.96
C SER A 88 -34.41 44.38 -2.44
N MET A 89 -33.29 43.95 -3.01
CA MET A 89 -32.34 44.75 -3.75
C MET A 89 -30.93 44.19 -3.77
N HIS A 90 -30.40 44.19 -4.95
CA HIS A 90 -29.00 44.20 -5.40
C HIS A 90 -28.30 42.87 -5.62
N SER A 91 -28.28 42.59 -6.92
CA SER A 91 -27.30 41.73 -7.57
C SER A 91 -25.86 42.15 -7.24
N ASN A 92 -25.10 41.24 -6.73
CA ASN A 92 -23.70 41.08 -7.11
C ASN A 92 -23.25 39.64 -6.83
N ASN A 93 -22.82 38.97 -7.89
CA ASN A 93 -22.20 37.66 -7.88
C ASN A 93 -20.91 37.70 -7.07
N HIS A 94 -20.94 37.23 -5.83
CA HIS A 94 -19.79 36.71 -5.15
C HIS A 94 -20.21 35.42 -4.44
N LYS A 95 -19.63 34.27 -4.84
CA LYS A 95 -19.60 33.10 -4.02
C LYS A 95 -18.98 33.45 -2.68
N LYS A 96 -19.81 33.63 -1.64
CA LYS A 96 -19.33 33.70 -0.27
C LYS A 96 -18.82 32.33 0.12
N GLU A 97 -17.52 32.19 0.24
CA GLU A 97 -16.89 31.15 1.03
C GLU A 97 -17.46 31.22 2.46
N THR A 98 -17.94 30.09 2.98
CA THR A 98 -18.36 29.96 4.37
C THR A 98 -17.08 30.00 5.22
N VAL A 99 -16.74 31.15 5.75
CA VAL A 99 -15.64 31.32 6.69
C VAL A 99 -16.06 30.68 8.01
N VAL A 100 -15.45 29.56 8.38
CA VAL A 100 -15.67 28.91 9.69
C VAL A 100 -15.05 29.82 10.78
N PRO A 101 -15.77 30.18 11.85
CA PRO A 101 -15.21 30.98 12.93
C PRO A 101 -13.96 30.35 13.53
N THR A 102 -12.92 31.12 13.76
CA THR A 102 -11.60 30.64 14.25
C THR A 102 -11.64 29.93 15.60
N ASN A 103 -12.69 30.13 16.40
CA ASN A 103 -12.89 29.50 17.73
C ASN A 103 -13.91 28.34 17.73
N ALA A 104 -14.29 27.84 16.55
CA ALA A 104 -15.42 26.89 16.43
C ALA A 104 -15.01 25.40 16.46
N GLN A 105 -13.78 25.03 16.81
CA GLN A 105 -13.32 23.64 16.84
C GLN A 105 -14.24 22.75 17.68
N GLY A 106 -14.93 21.79 17.03
CA GLY A 106 -15.84 20.85 17.69
C GLY A 106 -17.15 21.45 18.19
N LYS A 107 -17.35 22.77 18.06
CA LYS A 107 -18.57 23.51 18.45
C LYS A 107 -19.46 23.75 17.23
N TYR A 108 -20.67 24.20 17.51
CA TYR A 108 -21.68 24.47 16.49
C TYR A 108 -21.71 25.96 16.17
N TYR A 109 -21.91 26.31 14.90
CA TYR A 109 -22.05 27.73 14.46
C TYR A 109 -23.16 27.87 13.42
N CYS A 110 -23.69 29.06 13.30
CA CYS A 110 -24.70 29.33 12.29
C CYS A 110 -24.05 29.51 10.92
N PRO A 111 -24.42 28.71 9.88
CA PRO A 111 -23.82 28.81 8.55
C PRO A 111 -24.09 30.15 7.84
N MET A 112 -25.06 30.94 8.33
CA MET A 112 -25.37 32.31 7.84
C MET A 112 -24.64 33.39 8.62
N HIS A 113 -23.88 33.05 9.68
CA HIS A 113 -23.16 33.99 10.54
C HIS A 113 -24.03 35.15 11.08
N CYS A 114 -25.31 34.84 11.41
CA CYS A 114 -26.28 35.88 11.84
C CYS A 114 -25.87 36.62 13.13
N GLU A 115 -25.04 35.96 13.97
CA GLU A 115 -24.48 36.54 15.19
C GLU A 115 -22.94 36.68 15.12
N GLY A 116 -22.38 36.78 13.91
CA GLY A 116 -20.93 36.89 13.68
C GLY A 116 -20.19 35.59 14.02
N GLU A 117 -19.13 35.67 14.81
CA GLU A 117 -18.27 34.53 15.18
C GLU A 117 -18.79 33.70 16.41
N LYS A 118 -20.05 33.87 16.79
CA LYS A 118 -20.62 33.17 17.94
C LYS A 118 -20.72 31.66 17.68
N VAL A 119 -20.24 30.87 18.64
CA VAL A 119 -20.26 29.40 18.62
C VAL A 119 -21.11 28.85 19.77
N TYR A 120 -21.69 27.70 19.58
CA TYR A 120 -22.58 27.01 20.51
C TYR A 120 -22.00 25.64 20.90
N ASP A 121 -22.20 25.25 22.15
CA ASP A 121 -21.66 23.97 22.65
C ASP A 121 -22.55 22.75 22.33
N LYS A 122 -23.78 22.98 21.85
CA LYS A 122 -24.76 21.94 21.52
C LYS A 122 -25.39 22.18 20.15
N ALA A 123 -25.78 21.06 19.50
CA ALA A 123 -26.62 21.12 18.30
C ALA A 123 -27.98 21.76 18.64
N GLY A 124 -28.56 22.48 17.68
CA GLY A 124 -29.84 23.16 17.80
C GLY A 124 -30.04 24.16 16.71
N ASP A 125 -31.09 24.98 16.81
CA ASP A 125 -31.42 26.01 15.82
C ASP A 125 -30.78 27.35 16.21
N CYS A 126 -30.34 28.11 15.21
CA CYS A 126 -29.86 29.46 15.44
C CYS A 126 -30.98 30.37 15.94
N PRO A 127 -30.83 31.02 17.13
CA PRO A 127 -31.90 31.81 17.73
C PRO A 127 -32.28 33.04 16.88
N VAL A 128 -31.47 33.42 15.89
CA VAL A 128 -31.74 34.61 15.05
C VAL A 128 -32.41 34.25 13.71
N CYS A 129 -31.95 33.16 13.04
CA CYS A 129 -32.48 32.81 11.71
C CYS A 129 -33.20 31.48 11.65
N GLY A 130 -33.24 30.70 12.75
CA GLY A 130 -33.94 29.43 12.83
C GLY A 130 -33.28 28.30 11.99
N MET A 131 -32.07 28.50 11.46
CA MET A 131 -31.35 27.47 10.73
C MET A 131 -30.59 26.57 11.69
N ASP A 132 -30.52 25.28 11.37
CA ASP A 132 -29.71 24.31 12.09
C ASP A 132 -28.25 24.78 12.19
N LEU A 133 -27.70 24.72 13.40
CA LEU A 133 -26.31 25.02 13.67
C LEU A 133 -25.44 23.88 13.11
N VAL A 134 -24.43 24.22 12.30
CA VAL A 134 -23.50 23.27 11.70
C VAL A 134 -22.31 23.06 12.63
N LYS A 135 -21.98 21.78 12.91
CA LYS A 135 -20.77 21.47 13.67
C LYS A 135 -19.54 21.86 12.85
N ALA A 136 -18.68 22.71 13.42
CA ALA A 136 -17.41 23.01 12.79
C ALA A 136 -16.59 21.71 12.67
N PRO A 137 -15.93 21.47 11.51
CA PRO A 137 -15.06 20.33 11.41
C PRO A 137 -14.01 20.42 12.52
N GLU A 138 -13.98 19.40 13.37
CA GLU A 138 -12.81 19.16 14.18
C GLU A 138 -11.68 18.99 13.17
N LEU A 139 -10.60 19.75 13.35
CA LEU A 139 -9.33 19.36 12.73
C LEU A 139 -9.10 17.94 13.22
N THR A 140 -9.38 16.97 12.38
CA THR A 140 -9.06 15.58 12.63
C THR A 140 -7.55 15.54 12.79
N VAL A 141 -7.08 15.60 14.02
CA VAL A 141 -5.86 14.89 14.40
C VAL A 141 -6.13 13.49 13.87
N ILE A 142 -5.42 13.09 12.83
CA ILE A 142 -5.50 11.73 12.28
C ILE A 142 -5.20 10.85 13.47
N LYS A 143 -6.24 10.27 14.10
CA LYS A 143 -6.08 9.35 15.23
C LYS A 143 -5.27 8.20 14.67
N THR A 144 -4.04 8.08 15.13
CA THR A 144 -3.16 7.00 14.70
C THR A 144 -3.78 5.69 15.16
N LEU A 145 -4.29 4.90 14.23
CA LEU A 145 -4.77 3.55 14.50
C LEU A 145 -3.57 2.62 14.64
N TYR A 146 -3.70 1.63 15.50
CA TYR A 146 -2.66 0.64 15.81
C TYR A 146 -3.13 -0.76 15.44
N THR A 147 -2.28 -1.57 14.84
CA THR A 147 -2.58 -2.96 14.47
C THR A 147 -1.46 -3.90 14.93
N CYS A 148 -1.81 -5.18 15.10
CA CYS A 148 -0.82 -6.20 15.41
C CYS A 148 -0.18 -6.72 14.12
N PRO A 149 1.17 -6.78 14.01
CA PRO A 149 1.85 -7.38 12.87
C PRO A 149 1.47 -8.85 12.62
N MET A 150 1.09 -9.57 13.70
CA MET A 150 0.67 -10.98 13.64
C MET A 150 -0.85 -11.17 13.53
N HIS A 151 -1.67 -10.15 13.85
CA HIS A 151 -3.13 -10.19 13.83
C HIS A 151 -3.67 -8.86 13.28
N PRO A 152 -3.68 -8.65 11.95
CA PRO A 152 -4.12 -7.40 11.33
C PRO A 152 -5.59 -7.06 11.59
N GLU A 153 -6.38 -8.06 11.97
CA GLU A 153 -7.77 -7.90 12.42
C GLU A 153 -7.89 -7.16 13.75
N VAL A 154 -6.79 -7.07 14.52
CA VAL A 154 -6.74 -6.30 15.76
C VAL A 154 -6.37 -4.86 15.43
N ILE A 155 -7.34 -3.97 15.48
CA ILE A 155 -7.16 -2.52 15.30
C ILE A 155 -7.59 -1.82 16.58
N GLN A 156 -6.75 -0.92 17.10
CA GLN A 156 -6.99 -0.13 18.31
C GLN A 156 -6.60 1.34 18.09
N GLU A 157 -7.25 2.25 18.83
CA GLU A 157 -6.95 3.69 18.76
C GLU A 157 -5.79 4.13 19.67
N THR A 158 -5.30 3.23 20.50
CA THR A 158 -4.21 3.51 21.46
C THR A 158 -3.08 2.51 21.30
N PRO A 159 -1.82 2.91 21.54
CA PRO A 159 -0.71 1.98 21.58
C PRO A 159 -0.90 0.98 22.71
N GLY A 160 -0.48 -0.27 22.49
CA GLY A 160 -0.66 -1.32 23.49
C GLY A 160 -0.20 -2.66 22.99
N SER A 161 -0.55 -3.73 23.68
CA SER A 161 -0.23 -5.09 23.27
C SER A 161 -1.46 -5.80 22.70
N CYS A 162 -1.23 -6.58 21.64
CA CYS A 162 -2.25 -7.38 20.98
C CYS A 162 -2.96 -8.30 21.99
N PRO A 163 -4.30 -8.29 22.05
CA PRO A 163 -5.04 -9.18 22.97
C PRO A 163 -4.88 -10.66 22.64
N ILE A 164 -4.52 -11.00 21.39
CA ILE A 164 -4.41 -12.39 20.92
C ILE A 164 -3.02 -12.97 21.21
N CYS A 165 -1.94 -12.27 20.85
CA CYS A 165 -0.58 -12.82 20.97
C CYS A 165 0.34 -12.04 21.94
N GLY A 166 -0.12 -10.92 22.47
CA GLY A 166 0.67 -10.10 23.39
C GLY A 166 1.76 -9.24 22.75
N MET A 167 1.96 -9.29 21.42
CA MET A 167 2.91 -8.42 20.74
C MET A 167 2.46 -6.96 20.75
N ASP A 168 3.41 -6.03 20.69
CA ASP A 168 3.08 -4.61 20.63
C ASP A 168 2.37 -4.29 19.33
N LEU A 169 1.34 -3.44 19.44
CA LEU A 169 0.63 -2.90 18.30
C LEU A 169 1.50 -1.82 17.64
N VAL A 170 1.56 -1.85 16.31
CA VAL A 170 2.28 -0.85 15.50
C VAL A 170 1.31 0.15 14.91
N PRO A 171 1.70 1.43 14.80
CA PRO A 171 0.81 2.47 14.26
C PRO A 171 0.51 2.23 12.78
N MET A 172 -0.72 2.46 12.34
CA MET A 172 -1.17 2.32 10.95
C MET A 172 -0.80 3.52 10.06
N GLY A 173 -0.32 4.63 10.62
CA GLY A 173 0.19 5.80 9.91
C GLY A 173 1.72 5.93 10.02
N PRO A 174 2.36 6.77 9.21
CA PRO A 174 3.77 7.10 9.37
C PRO A 174 3.96 7.90 10.67
N SER A 175 4.34 7.23 11.76
CA SER A 175 4.66 7.88 13.03
C SER A 175 6.14 7.72 13.34
N GLU A 176 6.93 8.76 13.07
CA GLU A 176 8.37 8.77 13.42
C GLU A 176 8.63 8.68 14.93
N SER A 177 7.68 9.13 15.75
CA SER A 177 7.89 9.28 17.19
C SER A 177 7.77 7.97 17.98
N GLU A 178 7.05 6.95 17.50
CA GLU A 178 6.73 5.76 18.29
C GLU A 178 7.71 4.60 18.08
N ASP A 179 8.15 4.33 16.85
CA ASP A 179 9.23 3.36 16.60
C ASP A 179 10.49 3.77 17.35
N GLN A 180 10.76 5.07 17.39
CA GLN A 180 11.91 5.62 18.12
C GLN A 180 11.71 5.52 19.64
N LYS A 181 10.50 5.72 20.16
CA LYS A 181 10.19 5.54 21.58
C LYS A 181 10.35 4.08 22.01
N THR A 182 9.80 3.15 21.24
CA THR A 182 9.92 1.70 21.52
C THR A 182 11.38 1.27 21.52
N TYR A 183 12.17 1.69 20.52
CA TYR A 183 13.60 1.42 20.47
C TYR A 183 14.32 2.01 21.67
N THR A 184 14.03 3.25 22.05
CA THR A 184 14.66 3.92 23.19
C THR A 184 14.32 3.24 24.51
N ASP A 185 13.08 2.77 24.70
CA ASP A 185 12.68 2.00 25.89
C ASP A 185 13.40 0.65 25.97
N LEU A 186 13.50 -0.06 24.85
CA LEU A 186 14.28 -1.30 24.77
C LEU A 186 15.77 -1.09 25.07
N VAL A 187 16.35 0.02 24.59
CA VAL A 187 17.76 0.39 24.94
C VAL A 187 17.93 0.62 26.44
N LYS A 188 16.98 1.32 27.09
CA LYS A 188 17.01 1.53 28.55
C LYS A 188 16.94 0.21 29.30
N LYS A 189 15.98 -0.64 28.94
CA LYS A 189 15.82 -1.99 29.54
C LYS A 189 17.04 -2.86 29.32
N MET A 190 17.66 -2.80 28.12
CA MET A 190 18.89 -3.53 27.80
C MET A 190 20.06 -3.07 28.65
N LYS A 191 20.26 -1.77 28.85
CA LYS A 191 21.31 -1.25 29.75
C LYS A 191 21.14 -1.78 31.16
N ILE A 192 19.94 -1.76 31.71
CA ILE A 192 19.64 -2.30 33.04
C ILE A 192 19.92 -3.82 33.08
N ALA A 193 19.39 -4.57 32.09
CA ALA A 193 19.62 -6.02 32.03
C ALA A 193 21.14 -6.34 32.03
N VAL A 194 21.92 -5.67 31.20
CA VAL A 194 23.38 -5.90 31.13
C VAL A 194 24.10 -5.54 32.43
N VAL A 195 23.80 -4.38 33.03
CA VAL A 195 24.42 -3.91 34.30
C VAL A 195 24.23 -4.93 35.42
N PHE A 196 23.08 -5.57 35.51
CA PHE A 196 22.81 -6.55 36.56
C PHE A 196 23.18 -7.99 36.18
N THR A 197 23.07 -8.38 34.90
CA THR A 197 23.40 -9.74 34.43
C THR A 197 24.91 -10.01 34.44
N VAL A 198 25.74 -9.03 34.05
CA VAL A 198 27.19 -9.21 33.99
C VAL A 198 27.79 -9.57 35.33
N PRO A 199 27.46 -8.90 36.46
CA PRO A 199 27.93 -9.31 37.78
C PRO A 199 27.47 -10.72 38.19
N ILE A 200 26.20 -11.06 37.93
CA ILE A 200 25.67 -12.41 38.23
C ILE A 200 26.47 -13.47 37.46
N PHE A 201 26.69 -13.25 36.19
CA PHE A 201 27.47 -14.15 35.35
C PHE A 201 28.93 -14.28 35.83
N ALA A 202 29.55 -13.15 36.22
CA ALA A 202 30.92 -13.16 36.76
C ALA A 202 30.98 -13.96 38.07
N ILE A 203 30.01 -13.79 38.98
CA ILE A 203 29.93 -14.57 40.23
C ILE A 203 29.85 -16.06 39.92
N ALA A 204 28.90 -16.45 39.06
CA ALA A 204 28.71 -17.85 38.68
C ALA A 204 29.96 -18.48 38.02
N MET A 205 30.67 -17.74 37.18
CA MET A 205 31.90 -18.20 36.54
C MET A 205 33.04 -18.40 37.56
N ILE A 206 33.15 -17.51 38.54
CA ILE A 206 34.14 -17.65 39.60
C ILE A 206 33.79 -18.81 40.53
N GLU A 207 32.49 -19.03 40.81
CA GLU A 207 32.03 -20.20 41.62
C GLU A 207 32.40 -21.54 41.00
N MET A 208 32.48 -21.61 39.65
CA MET A 208 32.90 -22.83 38.95
C MET A 208 34.41 -23.08 38.96
N ALA A 209 35.24 -22.11 39.44
CA ALA A 209 36.68 -22.27 39.47
C ALA A 209 37.11 -23.13 40.65
N HIS A 210 38.11 -24.02 40.42
CA HIS A 210 38.66 -24.97 41.45
C HIS A 210 39.15 -24.30 42.73
N ASN A 211 39.63 -23.03 42.65
CA ASN A 211 39.99 -22.19 43.80
C ASN A 211 39.05 -21.00 43.84
N ASN A 212 37.88 -21.19 44.40
CA ASN A 212 36.88 -20.15 44.47
C ASN A 212 37.25 -19.02 45.46
N PRO A 213 37.75 -17.85 45.00
CA PRO A 213 38.13 -16.74 45.87
C PRO A 213 36.94 -16.07 46.58
N LEU A 214 35.74 -16.26 46.07
CA LEU A 214 34.52 -15.70 46.66
C LEU A 214 34.16 -16.31 48.00
N LEU A 215 34.53 -17.59 48.23
CA LEU A 215 34.33 -18.26 49.51
C LEU A 215 35.21 -17.68 50.63
N GLN A 216 36.34 -17.00 50.26
CA GLN A 216 37.18 -16.31 51.23
C GLN A 216 36.53 -14.97 51.69
N ILE A 217 35.61 -14.43 50.91
CA ILE A 217 34.96 -13.14 51.17
C ILE A 217 33.63 -13.38 51.94
N MET A 218 32.82 -14.31 51.49
CA MET A 218 31.51 -14.64 52.08
C MET A 218 31.15 -16.12 51.86
N GLU A 219 30.30 -16.67 52.73
CA GLU A 219 29.71 -17.99 52.60
C GLU A 219 28.91 -18.16 51.31
N ALA A 220 28.91 -19.32 50.69
CA ALA A 220 28.16 -19.61 49.47
C ALA A 220 26.66 -19.22 49.55
N SER A 221 26.06 -19.47 50.70
CA SER A 221 24.66 -19.09 50.97
C SER A 221 24.38 -17.58 50.81
N LYS A 222 25.34 -16.70 51.17
CA LYS A 222 25.21 -15.24 51.05
C LYS A 222 25.34 -14.80 49.58
N TRP A 223 26.22 -15.48 48.78
CA TRP A 223 26.33 -15.23 47.35
C TRP A 223 25.05 -15.57 46.60
N ASN A 224 24.33 -16.61 46.98
CA ASN A 224 22.99 -16.90 46.46
C ASN A 224 22.00 -15.77 46.65
N TRP A 225 22.01 -15.09 47.84
CA TRP A 225 21.19 -13.90 48.08
C TRP A 225 21.58 -12.73 47.19
N VAL A 226 22.89 -12.52 46.97
CA VAL A 226 23.38 -11.49 46.06
C VAL A 226 22.87 -11.75 44.64
N GLN A 227 23.02 -12.99 44.14
CA GLN A 227 22.52 -13.36 42.81
C GLN A 227 20.99 -13.18 42.67
N LEU A 228 20.21 -13.55 43.69
CA LEU A 228 18.75 -13.31 43.73
C LEU A 228 18.48 -11.81 43.63
N ILE A 229 19.05 -10.98 44.48
CA ILE A 229 18.80 -9.53 44.55
C ILE A 229 19.15 -8.87 43.21
N LEU A 230 20.28 -9.23 42.60
CA LEU A 230 20.71 -8.73 41.31
C LEU A 230 19.79 -9.22 40.15
N SER A 231 19.18 -10.40 40.27
CA SER A 231 18.30 -10.94 39.25
C SER A 231 16.93 -10.26 39.22
N LEU A 232 16.43 -9.70 40.35
CA LEU A 232 15.10 -9.07 40.42
C LEU A 232 14.91 -7.93 39.41
N PRO A 233 15.82 -6.96 39.23
CA PRO A 233 15.67 -5.91 38.22
C PRO A 233 15.62 -6.45 36.79
N VAL A 234 16.35 -7.53 36.50
CA VAL A 234 16.33 -8.16 35.18
C VAL A 234 15.02 -8.83 34.91
N VAL A 235 14.53 -9.68 35.82
CA VAL A 235 13.34 -10.50 35.65
C VAL A 235 12.05 -9.66 35.74
N PHE A 236 11.90 -8.82 36.77
CA PHE A 236 10.64 -8.13 37.06
C PHE A 236 10.53 -6.72 36.47
N TYR A 237 11.63 -6.14 35.96
CA TYR A 237 11.56 -4.85 35.30
C TYR A 237 11.98 -4.95 33.81
N ALA A 238 13.24 -5.29 33.52
CA ALA A 238 13.75 -5.23 32.17
C ALA A 238 13.06 -6.25 31.24
N CYS A 239 12.83 -7.47 31.70
CA CYS A 239 12.33 -8.61 30.92
C CYS A 239 10.92 -9.06 31.31
N TRP A 240 10.23 -8.37 32.20
CA TRP A 240 8.86 -8.73 32.66
C TRP A 240 7.86 -8.88 31.51
N ILE A 241 8.03 -8.10 30.45
CA ILE A 241 7.20 -8.15 29.26
C ILE A 241 7.14 -9.55 28.62
N PHE A 242 8.21 -10.33 28.71
CA PHE A 242 8.24 -11.69 28.15
C PHE A 242 7.33 -12.64 28.92
N PHE A 243 7.24 -12.51 30.23
CA PHE A 243 6.32 -13.31 31.04
C PHE A 243 4.86 -12.92 30.82
N VAL A 244 4.57 -11.62 30.70
CA VAL A 244 3.21 -11.15 30.35
C VAL A 244 2.77 -11.69 28.99
N ARG A 245 3.65 -11.66 27.98
CA ARG A 245 3.38 -12.20 26.66
C ARG A 245 3.24 -13.73 26.66
N ALA A 246 4.08 -14.42 27.42
CA ALA A 246 3.99 -15.87 27.61
C ALA A 246 2.63 -16.26 28.25
N TRP A 247 2.25 -15.58 29.31
CA TRP A 247 0.95 -15.82 29.99
C TRP A 247 -0.24 -15.61 29.05
N LYS A 248 -0.24 -14.49 28.29
CA LYS A 248 -1.29 -14.23 27.29
C LYS A 248 -1.33 -15.34 26.23
N SER A 249 -0.18 -15.76 25.70
CA SER A 249 -0.12 -16.78 24.66
C SER A 249 -0.64 -18.16 25.15
N ILE A 250 -0.42 -18.49 26.43
CA ILE A 250 -0.93 -19.72 27.05
C ILE A 250 -2.45 -19.65 27.22
N ILE A 251 -2.98 -18.55 27.77
CA ILE A 251 -4.44 -18.39 27.98
C ILE A 251 -5.20 -18.40 26.66
N THR A 252 -4.68 -17.72 25.63
CA THR A 252 -5.33 -17.64 24.32
C THR A 252 -5.07 -18.87 23.45
N TRP A 253 -4.29 -19.84 23.94
CA TRP A 253 -3.86 -21.03 23.22
C TRP A 253 -3.17 -20.74 21.86
N ASN A 254 -2.61 -19.54 21.73
CA ASN A 254 -1.78 -19.14 20.59
C ASN A 254 -0.30 -19.24 20.97
N LEU A 255 0.15 -20.48 21.15
CA LEU A 255 1.50 -20.80 21.60
C LEU A 255 2.54 -20.25 20.63
N ASN A 256 3.49 -19.49 21.14
CA ASN A 256 4.53 -18.80 20.36
C ASN A 256 5.89 -18.82 21.08
N MET A 257 6.85 -18.08 20.55
CA MET A 257 8.20 -18.04 21.12
C MET A 257 8.21 -17.58 22.59
N PHE A 258 7.31 -16.68 22.99
CA PHE A 258 7.25 -16.20 24.37
C PHE A 258 6.80 -17.27 25.33
N THR A 259 5.98 -18.23 24.88
CA THR A 259 5.60 -19.42 25.65
C THR A 259 6.83 -20.23 26.07
N LEU A 260 7.72 -20.54 25.13
CA LEU A 260 8.94 -21.34 25.38
C LEU A 260 9.90 -20.62 26.31
N ILE A 261 10.15 -19.33 26.06
CA ILE A 261 11.02 -18.49 26.88
C ILE A 261 10.44 -18.36 28.29
N GLY A 262 9.15 -18.03 28.42
CA GLY A 262 8.50 -17.84 29.71
C GLY A 262 8.45 -19.12 30.54
N ILE A 263 8.19 -20.29 29.93
CA ILE A 263 8.24 -21.58 30.61
C ILE A 263 9.67 -21.92 31.01
N GLY A 264 10.63 -21.88 30.07
CA GLY A 264 12.01 -22.27 30.34
C GLY A 264 12.67 -21.41 31.42
N THR A 265 12.61 -20.08 31.28
CA THR A 265 13.22 -19.15 32.26
C THR A 265 12.42 -19.06 33.55
N GLY A 266 11.11 -19.18 33.48
CA GLY A 266 10.22 -19.19 34.65
C GLY A 266 10.43 -20.43 35.54
N VAL A 267 10.53 -21.61 34.92
CA VAL A 267 10.83 -22.87 35.64
C VAL A 267 12.21 -22.79 36.26
N ALA A 268 13.23 -22.29 35.54
CA ALA A 268 14.61 -22.14 36.07
C ALA A 268 14.67 -21.18 37.26
N PHE A 269 13.95 -20.04 37.17
CA PHE A 269 13.86 -19.06 38.23
C PHE A 269 13.12 -19.60 39.47
N LEU A 270 11.96 -20.25 39.27
CA LEU A 270 11.19 -20.84 40.37
C LEU A 270 11.96 -21.99 41.04
N PHE A 271 12.62 -22.83 40.26
CA PHE A 271 13.51 -23.88 40.78
C PHE A 271 14.59 -23.27 41.70
N SER A 272 15.23 -22.20 41.26
CA SER A 272 16.25 -21.51 42.04
C SER A 272 15.70 -20.89 43.33
N LEU A 273 14.50 -20.31 43.30
CA LEU A 273 13.83 -19.79 44.49
C LEU A 273 13.49 -20.92 45.45
N VAL A 274 12.89 -22.01 44.99
CA VAL A 274 12.52 -23.14 45.84
C VAL A 274 13.78 -23.80 46.41
N GLY A 275 14.85 -23.97 45.64
CA GLY A 275 16.12 -24.51 46.09
C GLY A 275 16.82 -23.63 47.12
N MET A 276 16.63 -22.33 47.06
CA MET A 276 17.18 -21.38 48.03
C MET A 276 16.41 -21.36 49.36
N PHE A 277 15.06 -21.36 49.28
CA PHE A 277 14.22 -21.28 50.49
C PHE A 277 13.96 -22.63 51.16
N PHE A 278 13.96 -23.73 50.40
CA PHE A 278 13.65 -25.07 50.87
C PHE A 278 14.68 -26.12 50.38
N PRO A 279 15.97 -25.97 50.76
CA PRO A 279 17.03 -26.84 50.23
C PRO A 279 16.87 -28.32 50.62
N ASP A 280 16.16 -28.59 51.71
CA ASP A 280 15.94 -29.96 52.23
C ASP A 280 15.00 -30.79 51.40
N ILE A 281 14.15 -30.17 50.56
CA ILE A 281 13.25 -30.86 49.63
C ILE A 281 14.04 -31.52 48.47
N PHE A 282 15.24 -30.99 48.18
CA PHE A 282 16.00 -31.44 47.03
C PHE A 282 16.88 -32.64 47.36
N PRO A 283 16.97 -33.63 46.45
CA PRO A 283 17.93 -34.74 46.54
C PRO A 283 19.36 -34.27 46.59
N SER A 284 20.23 -35.09 47.15
CA SER A 284 21.69 -34.78 47.29
C SER A 284 22.35 -34.44 45.96
N GLU A 285 21.84 -34.97 44.86
CA GLU A 285 22.31 -34.75 43.47
C GLU A 285 22.25 -33.27 43.04
N PHE A 286 21.28 -32.50 43.57
CA PHE A 286 21.15 -31.04 43.30
C PHE A 286 21.94 -30.16 44.25
N LYS A 287 22.65 -30.76 45.26
CA LYS A 287 23.42 -30.02 46.27
C LYS A 287 24.89 -30.02 45.92
N THR A 288 25.53 -28.87 46.18
CA THR A 288 26.97 -28.69 46.09
C THR A 288 27.67 -29.39 47.26
N GLU A 289 29.01 -29.53 47.23
CA GLU A 289 29.80 -30.06 48.33
C GLU A 289 29.60 -29.28 49.65
N HIS A 290 29.12 -28.05 49.55
CA HIS A 290 28.81 -27.15 50.71
C HIS A 290 27.35 -27.25 51.19
N GLY A 291 26.53 -28.19 50.65
CA GLY A 291 25.14 -28.44 51.02
C GLY A 291 24.15 -27.42 50.48
N THR A 292 24.55 -26.47 49.63
CA THR A 292 23.67 -25.50 48.95
C THR A 292 23.18 -26.14 47.65
N VAL A 293 21.90 -25.83 47.26
CA VAL A 293 21.31 -26.28 45.98
C VAL A 293 21.95 -25.51 44.84
N LEU A 294 22.22 -26.17 43.69
CA LEU A 294 22.65 -25.55 42.45
C LEU A 294 21.52 -24.63 41.92
N LEU A 295 21.80 -23.33 41.83
CA LEU A 295 20.83 -22.32 41.41
C LEU A 295 21.12 -21.93 39.95
N TYR A 296 20.10 -21.39 39.27
CA TYR A 296 20.13 -21.02 37.84
C TYR A 296 19.73 -19.58 37.60
N PHE A 297 20.02 -18.66 38.59
CA PHE A 297 19.76 -17.23 38.42
C PHE A 297 20.59 -16.63 37.30
N GLU A 298 21.85 -17.06 37.15
CA GLU A 298 22.72 -16.65 36.07
C GLU A 298 22.20 -17.09 34.72
N ALA A 299 21.79 -18.35 34.58
CA ALA A 299 21.22 -18.87 33.33
C ALA A 299 19.96 -18.11 32.96
N THR A 300 19.01 -17.91 33.90
CA THR A 300 17.78 -17.16 33.70
C THR A 300 18.04 -15.74 33.22
N THR A 301 18.94 -15.00 33.91
CA THR A 301 19.23 -13.59 33.56
C THR A 301 19.99 -13.45 32.26
N VAL A 302 20.93 -14.32 31.96
CA VAL A 302 21.68 -14.33 30.70
C VAL A 302 20.76 -14.64 29.53
N ILE A 303 19.89 -15.65 29.66
CA ILE A 303 18.94 -16.01 28.60
C ILE A 303 17.97 -14.85 28.32
N LEU A 304 17.36 -14.26 29.35
CA LEU A 304 16.44 -13.13 29.22
C LEU A 304 17.15 -11.91 28.60
N THR A 305 18.40 -11.64 29.00
CA THR A 305 19.18 -10.54 28.43
C THR A 305 19.52 -10.77 26.96
N LEU A 306 19.88 -12.01 26.56
CA LEU A 306 20.12 -12.35 25.16
C LEU A 306 18.85 -12.29 24.30
N VAL A 307 17.71 -12.71 24.85
CA VAL A 307 16.41 -12.56 24.18
C VAL A 307 16.06 -11.08 24.02
N LEU A 308 16.29 -10.25 25.04
CA LEU A 308 16.08 -8.80 24.97
C LEU A 308 17.01 -8.17 23.94
N LEU A 309 18.26 -8.64 23.82
CA LEU A 309 19.19 -8.23 22.76
C LEU A 309 18.62 -8.56 21.37
N GLY A 310 18.05 -9.77 21.19
CA GLY A 310 17.39 -10.15 19.96
C GLY A 310 16.25 -9.18 19.60
N GLN A 311 15.38 -8.84 20.56
CA GLN A 311 14.30 -7.88 20.38
C GLN A 311 14.79 -6.45 20.07
N LEU A 312 15.89 -6.03 20.70
CA LEU A 312 16.51 -4.74 20.43
C LEU A 312 17.07 -4.66 19.01
N LEU A 313 17.75 -5.71 18.55
CA LEU A 313 18.27 -5.79 17.16
C LEU A 313 17.13 -5.83 16.14
N GLU A 314 16.04 -6.50 16.46
CA GLU A 314 14.80 -6.50 15.67
C GLU A 314 14.22 -5.09 15.55
N ALA A 315 14.00 -4.39 16.67
CA ALA A 315 13.49 -3.02 16.70
C ALA A 315 14.40 -2.05 15.93
N ARG A 316 15.72 -2.22 16.05
CA ARG A 316 16.72 -1.44 15.29
C ARG A 316 16.60 -1.71 13.79
N ALA A 317 16.45 -2.95 13.40
CA ALA A 317 16.31 -3.33 11.98
C ALA A 317 15.00 -2.78 11.39
N HIS A 318 13.90 -2.84 12.13
CA HIS A 318 12.63 -2.19 11.74
C HIS A 318 12.80 -0.67 11.57
N SER A 319 13.37 0.01 12.52
CA SER A 319 13.66 1.46 12.43
C SER A 319 14.55 1.81 11.24
N GLN A 320 15.54 0.96 10.91
CA GLN A 320 16.39 1.19 9.73
C GLN A 320 15.69 0.89 8.42
N THR A 321 14.78 -0.10 8.36
CA THR A 321 14.05 -0.44 7.14
C THR A 321 12.96 0.56 6.81
N SER A 322 12.37 1.22 7.79
CA SER A 322 11.54 2.42 7.61
C SER A 322 12.32 3.61 7.02
N GLY A 323 13.64 3.51 6.89
CA GLY A 323 14.51 4.53 6.30
C GLY A 323 14.16 4.85 4.84
N ALA A 324 13.74 3.87 4.03
CA ALA A 324 13.32 4.11 2.66
C ALA A 324 12.06 5.00 2.59
N ILE A 325 11.10 4.77 3.48
CA ILE A 325 9.91 5.61 3.63
C ILE A 325 10.31 7.01 4.14
N LYS A 326 11.25 7.07 5.09
CA LYS A 326 11.78 8.34 5.61
C LYS A 326 12.51 9.14 4.54
N GLU A 327 13.25 8.50 3.66
CA GLU A 327 13.90 9.15 2.52
C GLU A 327 12.85 9.73 1.55
N LEU A 328 11.78 8.99 1.25
CA LEU A 328 10.67 9.49 0.44
C LEU A 328 9.94 10.67 1.12
N LEU A 329 9.67 10.59 2.43
CA LEU A 329 9.04 11.69 3.18
C LEU A 329 9.93 12.95 3.22
N LYS A 330 11.25 12.81 3.26
CA LYS A 330 12.18 13.94 3.18
C LYS A 330 12.18 14.65 1.82
N LEU A 331 11.63 14.04 0.79
CA LEU A 331 11.49 14.69 -0.51
C LEU A 331 10.44 15.81 -0.48
N ALA A 332 9.38 15.67 0.31
CA ALA A 332 8.38 16.73 0.45
C ALA A 332 9.01 17.97 1.10
N PRO A 333 8.89 19.15 0.48
CA PRO A 333 9.28 20.42 1.11
C PRO A 333 8.30 20.75 2.24
N THR A 334 8.70 21.61 3.15
CA THR A 334 7.86 22.11 4.26
C THR A 334 7.14 23.41 3.91
N GLU A 335 7.68 24.15 2.94
CA GLU A 335 7.21 25.46 2.52
C GLU A 335 7.14 25.57 1.00
N ALA A 336 6.31 26.49 0.50
CA ALA A 336 6.17 26.81 -0.92
C ALA A 336 6.05 28.31 -1.13
N THR A 337 6.39 28.79 -2.32
CA THR A 337 6.27 30.18 -2.71
C THR A 337 5.01 30.39 -3.54
N LEU A 338 3.97 30.94 -2.92
CA LEU A 338 2.70 31.29 -3.56
C LEU A 338 2.85 32.64 -4.30
N VAL A 339 2.34 32.70 -5.52
CA VAL A 339 2.32 33.95 -6.33
C VAL A 339 0.93 34.58 -6.25
N ILE A 340 0.82 35.77 -5.64
CA ILE A 340 -0.42 36.52 -5.55
C ILE A 340 -0.16 37.92 -6.19
N ASP A 341 -0.91 38.24 -7.20
CA ASP A 341 -0.81 39.56 -7.90
C ASP A 341 0.63 39.94 -8.31
N GLY A 342 1.41 38.91 -8.74
CA GLY A 342 2.80 39.08 -9.14
C GLY A 342 3.83 39.12 -7.99
N SER A 343 3.38 39.07 -6.74
CA SER A 343 4.24 39.06 -5.54
C SER A 343 4.41 37.67 -4.96
N ASP A 344 5.62 37.36 -4.51
CA ASP A 344 5.97 36.09 -3.90
C ASP A 344 5.65 36.09 -2.40
N LYS A 345 4.91 35.11 -1.90
CA LYS A 345 4.61 34.88 -0.49
C LYS A 345 4.97 33.45 -0.11
N VAL A 346 5.81 33.27 0.90
CA VAL A 346 6.13 31.94 1.45
C VAL A 346 4.97 31.48 2.33
N ILE A 347 4.48 30.27 2.09
CA ILE A 347 3.40 29.63 2.83
C ILE A 347 3.79 28.19 3.22
N SER A 348 3.13 27.63 4.22
CA SER A 348 3.27 26.22 4.56
C SER A 348 2.68 25.35 3.45
N ILE A 349 3.30 24.17 3.21
CA ILE A 349 2.78 23.20 2.23
C ILE A 349 1.34 22.76 2.53
N HIS A 350 0.94 22.80 3.81
CA HIS A 350 -0.41 22.42 4.25
C HIS A 350 -1.48 23.48 3.90
N ASP A 351 -1.06 24.70 3.57
CA ASP A 351 -1.95 25.81 3.25
C ASP A 351 -2.20 25.93 1.73
N ILE A 352 -1.51 25.13 0.91
CA ILE A 352 -1.66 25.13 -0.55
C ILE A 352 -3.04 24.56 -0.92
N LYS A 353 -3.73 25.27 -1.80
CA LYS A 353 -5.03 24.86 -2.35
C LYS A 353 -4.91 24.53 -3.83
N LYS A 354 -5.80 23.66 -4.30
CA LYS A 354 -5.91 23.37 -5.73
C LYS A 354 -6.23 24.63 -6.51
N GLY A 355 -5.45 24.92 -7.56
CA GLY A 355 -5.54 26.12 -8.37
C GLY A 355 -4.56 27.24 -7.98
N ASP A 356 -3.83 27.11 -6.88
CA ASP A 356 -2.81 28.08 -6.48
C ASP A 356 -1.66 28.12 -7.49
N LEU A 357 -1.15 29.34 -7.76
CA LEU A 357 0.04 29.53 -8.58
C LEU A 357 1.27 29.54 -7.68
N LEU A 358 2.20 28.62 -7.94
CA LEU A 358 3.40 28.44 -7.15
C LEU A 358 4.65 28.71 -7.99
N ARG A 359 5.58 29.49 -7.46
CA ARG A 359 6.91 29.70 -8.06
C ARG A 359 7.88 28.68 -7.51
N VAL A 360 8.57 27.97 -8.41
CA VAL A 360 9.64 27.02 -8.07
C VAL A 360 10.98 27.56 -8.60
N LYS A 361 11.90 27.86 -7.69
CA LYS A 361 13.23 28.41 -8.02
C LYS A 361 14.22 27.29 -8.32
N PRO A 362 15.36 27.59 -8.98
CA PRO A 362 16.42 26.60 -9.19
C PRO A 362 16.90 26.00 -7.87
N GLY A 363 16.97 24.64 -7.83
CA GLY A 363 17.36 23.89 -6.65
C GLY A 363 16.21 23.61 -5.66
N ASP A 364 15.04 24.26 -5.82
CA ASP A 364 13.89 23.99 -4.95
C ASP A 364 13.26 22.64 -5.29
N LYS A 365 12.67 22.01 -4.27
CA LYS A 365 11.78 20.87 -4.44
C LYS A 365 10.41 21.33 -4.88
N ILE A 366 9.80 20.60 -5.82
CA ILE A 366 8.43 20.87 -6.27
C ILE A 366 7.46 20.55 -5.12
N PRO A 367 6.61 21.51 -4.72
CA PRO A 367 5.82 21.38 -3.49
C PRO A 367 4.64 20.43 -3.60
N VAL A 368 3.93 20.43 -4.72
CA VAL A 368 2.72 19.62 -4.98
C VAL A 368 2.70 19.18 -6.44
N ASP A 369 1.83 18.22 -6.79
CA ASP A 369 1.66 17.86 -8.20
C ASP A 369 0.88 18.95 -8.93
N GLY A 370 1.32 19.27 -10.14
CA GLY A 370 0.68 20.29 -10.93
C GLY A 370 1.25 20.43 -12.34
N LYS A 371 0.96 21.55 -12.96
CA LYS A 371 1.29 21.83 -14.35
C LYS A 371 2.03 23.15 -14.50
N ILE A 372 3.06 23.18 -15.32
CA ILE A 372 3.80 24.41 -15.62
C ILE A 372 2.89 25.36 -16.41
N THR A 373 2.68 26.58 -15.91
CA THR A 373 1.91 27.62 -16.57
C THR A 373 2.81 28.63 -17.30
N ASP A 374 4.01 28.85 -16.75
CA ASP A 374 4.98 29.78 -17.33
C ASP A 374 6.41 29.34 -17.03
N GLY A 375 7.31 29.45 -18.02
CA GLY A 375 8.70 29.05 -17.90
C GLY A 375 8.96 27.60 -18.38
N GLU A 376 10.21 27.19 -18.24
CA GLU A 376 10.73 25.86 -18.58
C GLU A 376 11.94 25.54 -17.69
N SER A 377 12.19 24.30 -17.37
CA SER A 377 13.37 23.87 -16.63
C SER A 377 13.64 22.38 -16.82
N SER A 378 14.86 21.96 -16.49
CA SER A 378 15.21 20.56 -16.38
C SER A 378 14.94 20.09 -14.95
N ILE A 379 14.19 18.99 -14.77
CA ILE A 379 13.74 18.50 -13.46
C ILE A 379 14.37 17.14 -13.20
N ASP A 380 15.00 16.99 -12.04
CA ASP A 380 15.51 15.72 -11.55
C ASP A 380 14.37 14.94 -10.87
N GLU A 381 13.91 13.89 -11.57
CA GLU A 381 12.85 12.98 -11.10
C GLU A 381 13.42 11.64 -10.58
N ALA A 382 14.76 11.49 -10.46
CA ALA A 382 15.42 10.22 -10.18
C ALA A 382 14.93 9.54 -8.90
N MET A 383 14.59 10.30 -7.86
CA MET A 383 14.12 9.76 -6.59
C MET A 383 12.71 9.13 -6.66
N ILE A 384 11.93 9.45 -7.68
CA ILE A 384 10.55 8.96 -7.87
C ILE A 384 10.49 7.95 -9.03
N THR A 385 11.13 8.28 -10.15
CA THR A 385 11.11 7.44 -11.36
C THR A 385 12.21 6.37 -11.36
N GLY A 386 13.28 6.58 -10.61
CA GLY A 386 14.49 5.74 -10.63
C GLY A 386 15.42 5.99 -11.82
N GLU A 387 15.18 7.04 -12.62
CA GLU A 387 16.00 7.39 -13.80
C GLU A 387 16.98 8.51 -13.46
N PRO A 388 18.29 8.34 -13.68
CA PRO A 388 19.29 9.32 -13.25
C PRO A 388 19.38 10.55 -14.15
N ILE A 389 18.71 10.57 -15.32
CA ILE A 389 18.79 11.65 -16.29
C ILE A 389 17.65 12.63 -16.03
N PRO A 390 17.93 13.94 -15.77
CA PRO A 390 16.91 14.95 -15.64
C PRO A 390 16.05 15.12 -16.89
N VAL A 391 14.78 15.44 -16.71
CA VAL A 391 13.80 15.57 -17.79
C VAL A 391 13.51 17.04 -18.04
N ASP A 392 13.64 17.49 -19.29
CA ASP A 392 13.27 18.85 -19.66
C ASP A 392 11.75 19.02 -19.70
N LYS A 393 11.23 19.98 -18.94
CA LYS A 393 9.81 20.32 -18.82
C LYS A 393 9.58 21.76 -19.27
N LYS A 394 8.52 21.97 -19.99
CA LYS A 394 8.08 23.26 -20.53
C LYS A 394 6.64 23.55 -20.17
N LYS A 395 6.14 24.70 -20.56
CA LYS A 395 4.74 25.07 -20.39
C LYS A 395 3.81 23.93 -20.81
N ASP A 396 2.79 23.67 -20.00
CA ASP A 396 1.78 22.61 -20.13
C ASP A 396 2.26 21.20 -19.78
N ASP A 397 3.52 21.01 -19.35
CA ASP A 397 4.00 19.72 -18.85
C ASP A 397 3.68 19.54 -17.35
N ASN A 398 3.41 18.29 -16.98
CA ASN A 398 3.14 17.94 -15.58
C ASN A 398 4.45 17.84 -14.78
N VAL A 399 4.37 18.28 -13.52
CA VAL A 399 5.45 18.20 -12.54
C VAL A 399 4.96 17.49 -11.28
N ILE A 400 5.87 16.77 -10.60
CA ILE A 400 5.58 15.86 -9.51
C ILE A 400 6.17 16.40 -8.21
N ALA A 401 5.38 16.37 -7.13
CA ALA A 401 5.82 16.74 -5.79
C ALA A 401 7.07 15.98 -5.34
N GLY A 402 8.03 16.69 -4.74
CA GLY A 402 9.25 16.10 -4.21
C GLY A 402 10.39 15.91 -5.22
N THR A 403 10.17 16.18 -6.51
CA THR A 403 11.24 16.25 -7.53
C THR A 403 11.99 17.56 -7.42
N ILE A 404 13.21 17.65 -7.96
CA ILE A 404 14.10 18.80 -7.76
C ILE A 404 14.18 19.61 -9.05
N ASN A 405 13.89 20.91 -8.95
CA ASN A 405 14.02 21.84 -10.06
C ASN A 405 15.52 22.12 -10.36
N GLY A 406 15.91 22.04 -11.61
CA GLY A 406 17.28 22.23 -12.06
C GLY A 406 17.70 23.71 -12.11
N ASN A 407 17.77 24.27 -13.31
CA ASN A 407 18.53 25.50 -13.56
C ASN A 407 17.73 26.75 -13.84
N LYS A 408 16.41 26.64 -14.07
CA LYS A 408 15.53 27.78 -14.37
C LYS A 408 14.37 27.85 -13.41
N SER A 409 13.85 29.07 -13.15
CA SER A 409 12.62 29.26 -12.38
C SER A 409 11.41 29.12 -13.29
N PHE A 410 10.33 28.51 -12.77
CA PHE A 410 9.04 28.42 -13.46
C PHE A 410 7.88 28.67 -12.50
N ILE A 411 6.69 28.93 -13.05
CA ILE A 411 5.44 29.01 -12.31
C ILE A 411 4.58 27.80 -12.67
N MET A 412 4.00 27.16 -11.68
CA MET A 412 3.09 26.04 -11.84
C MET A 412 1.75 26.31 -11.18
N VAL A 413 0.70 25.66 -11.66
CA VAL A 413 -0.60 25.59 -10.99
C VAL A 413 -0.71 24.29 -10.22
N ALA A 414 -1.15 24.36 -8.96
CA ALA A 414 -1.38 23.19 -8.12
C ALA A 414 -2.63 22.43 -8.59
N GLU A 415 -2.49 21.16 -8.97
CA GLU A 415 -3.59 20.30 -9.41
C GLU A 415 -3.98 19.25 -8.35
N LYS A 416 -3.00 18.62 -7.70
CA LYS A 416 -3.21 17.65 -6.60
C LYS A 416 -2.44 18.13 -5.37
N VAL A 417 -3.11 18.16 -4.21
CA VAL A 417 -2.53 18.67 -2.95
C VAL A 417 -2.68 17.68 -1.81
N GLY A 418 -1.81 17.75 -0.80
CA GLY A 418 -1.88 16.92 0.41
C GLY A 418 -1.79 15.42 0.11
N SER A 419 -2.80 14.65 0.52
CA SER A 419 -2.85 13.18 0.32
C SER A 419 -3.06 12.76 -1.14
N GLU A 420 -3.48 13.66 -2.01
CA GLU A 420 -3.72 13.35 -3.43
C GLU A 420 -2.43 13.38 -4.26
N THR A 421 -1.34 13.94 -3.75
CA THR A 421 -0.06 13.98 -4.47
C THR A 421 0.48 12.57 -4.70
N LEU A 422 1.15 12.36 -5.83
CA LEU A 422 1.78 11.07 -6.17
C LEU A 422 2.76 10.63 -5.09
N LEU A 423 3.56 11.56 -4.55
CA LEU A 423 4.49 11.26 -3.46
C LEU A 423 3.75 10.74 -2.20
N SER A 424 2.64 11.35 -1.81
CA SER A 424 1.81 10.89 -0.67
C SER A 424 1.22 9.50 -0.94
N GLN A 425 0.74 9.24 -2.14
CA GLN A 425 0.22 7.93 -2.55
C GLN A 425 1.33 6.86 -2.53
N ILE A 426 2.54 7.18 -3.00
CA ILE A 426 3.71 6.29 -2.93
C ILE A 426 4.00 5.91 -1.48
N VAL A 427 4.08 6.89 -0.59
CA VAL A 427 4.34 6.67 0.84
C VAL A 427 3.27 5.77 1.46
N GLN A 428 2.00 6.01 1.14
CA GLN A 428 0.89 5.19 1.64
C GLN A 428 0.98 3.75 1.10
N MET A 429 1.18 3.56 -0.21
CA MET A 429 1.33 2.23 -0.81
C MET A 429 2.50 1.44 -0.19
N VAL A 430 3.65 2.07 0.04
CA VAL A 430 4.81 1.42 0.68
C VAL A 430 4.49 1.02 2.13
N ASN A 431 3.79 1.87 2.88
CA ASN A 431 3.32 1.55 4.22
C ASN A 431 2.38 0.35 4.24
N ASP A 432 1.36 0.35 3.39
CA ASP A 432 0.35 -0.71 3.32
C ASP A 432 0.98 -2.04 2.88
N ALA A 433 1.85 -2.00 1.89
CA ALA A 433 2.60 -3.18 1.43
C ALA A 433 3.51 -3.76 2.51
N SER A 434 4.20 -2.90 3.26
CA SER A 434 5.12 -3.32 4.34
C SER A 434 4.41 -4.04 5.48
N ARG A 435 3.11 -3.78 5.67
CA ARG A 435 2.26 -4.39 6.71
C ARG A 435 1.44 -5.56 6.22
N SER A 436 1.34 -5.74 4.92
CA SER A 436 0.59 -6.83 4.32
C SER A 436 1.30 -8.17 4.52
N ARG A 437 0.54 -9.26 4.57
CA ARG A 437 1.06 -10.63 4.73
C ARG A 437 1.13 -11.36 3.41
N ALA A 438 2.29 -11.91 3.12
CA ALA A 438 2.44 -12.86 2.02
C ALA A 438 1.81 -14.22 2.38
N PRO A 439 1.24 -14.97 1.41
CA PRO A 439 0.74 -16.33 1.63
C PRO A 439 1.77 -17.26 2.28
N ILE A 440 3.04 -17.15 1.91
CA ILE A 440 4.14 -17.94 2.51
C ILE A 440 4.31 -17.69 4.02
N GLN A 441 3.97 -16.49 4.51
CA GLN A 441 4.00 -16.18 5.94
C GLN A 441 2.91 -16.95 6.71
N LYS A 442 1.70 -17.04 6.14
CA LYS A 442 0.60 -17.82 6.74
C LYS A 442 0.99 -19.28 6.93
N LEU A 443 1.75 -19.86 5.98
CA LEU A 443 2.28 -21.21 6.09
C LEU A 443 3.29 -21.34 7.24
N ALA A 444 4.21 -20.38 7.36
CA ALA A 444 5.20 -20.36 8.45
C ALA A 444 4.53 -20.24 9.83
N ASP A 445 3.51 -19.38 9.96
CA ASP A 445 2.74 -19.22 11.20
C ASP A 445 1.99 -20.51 11.56
N SER A 446 1.42 -21.21 10.58
CA SER A 446 0.76 -22.50 10.77
C SER A 446 1.71 -23.58 11.28
N ILE A 447 2.92 -23.63 10.73
CA ILE A 447 3.97 -24.58 11.19
C ILE A 447 4.34 -24.27 12.66
N SER A 448 4.52 -23.01 13.01
CA SER A 448 4.87 -22.59 14.39
C SER A 448 3.85 -23.03 15.41
N LYS A 449 2.56 -23.04 15.07
CA LYS A 449 1.47 -23.47 15.95
C LYS A 449 1.58 -24.93 16.41
N TYR A 450 2.10 -25.80 15.56
CA TYR A 450 2.33 -27.22 15.90
C TYR A 450 3.71 -27.44 16.51
N PHE A 451 4.70 -26.64 16.10
CA PHE A 451 6.08 -26.80 16.52
C PHE A 451 6.25 -26.60 18.03
N VAL A 452 5.63 -25.57 18.62
CA VAL A 452 5.79 -25.25 20.06
C VAL A 452 5.31 -26.40 20.97
N PRO A 453 4.09 -26.97 20.81
CA PRO A 453 3.68 -28.14 21.59
C PRO A 453 4.60 -29.35 21.45
N ILE A 454 5.08 -29.61 20.22
CA ILE A 454 6.01 -30.74 19.96
C ILE A 454 7.31 -30.55 20.75
N VAL A 455 7.85 -29.36 20.76
CA VAL A 455 9.09 -29.03 21.50
C VAL A 455 8.89 -29.20 23.00
N VAL A 456 7.76 -28.76 23.56
CA VAL A 456 7.46 -28.97 24.99
C VAL A 456 7.43 -30.47 25.32
N ILE A 457 6.80 -31.29 24.46
CA ILE A 457 6.80 -32.75 24.62
C ILE A 457 8.20 -33.32 24.55
N ILE A 458 9.02 -32.91 23.58
CA ILE A 458 10.43 -33.32 23.46
C ILE A 458 11.22 -32.98 24.74
N SER A 459 11.03 -31.75 25.26
CA SER A 459 11.70 -31.32 26.50
C SER A 459 11.34 -32.22 27.67
N VAL A 460 10.05 -32.55 27.86
CA VAL A 460 9.59 -33.48 28.92
C VAL A 460 10.17 -34.87 28.72
N ILE A 461 10.16 -35.39 27.49
CA ILE A 461 10.77 -36.69 27.18
C ILE A 461 12.27 -36.68 27.47
N THR A 462 12.96 -35.61 27.09
CA THR A 462 14.40 -35.44 27.37
C THR A 462 14.66 -35.50 28.88
N PHE A 463 13.86 -34.80 29.70
CA PHE A 463 13.99 -34.85 31.14
C PHE A 463 13.93 -36.30 31.66
N PHE A 464 12.89 -37.09 31.27
CA PHE A 464 12.71 -38.43 31.74
C PHE A 464 13.78 -39.42 31.24
N ILE A 465 14.26 -39.25 30.00
CA ILE A 465 15.35 -40.11 29.47
C ILE A 465 16.61 -39.88 30.27
N TRP A 466 16.99 -38.63 30.51
CA TRP A 466 18.19 -38.29 31.31
C TRP A 466 18.03 -38.69 32.77
N ALA A 467 16.87 -38.48 33.37
CA ALA A 467 16.60 -38.87 34.75
C ALA A 467 16.73 -40.40 34.97
N LYS A 468 16.49 -41.22 33.92
CA LYS A 468 16.54 -42.66 34.00
C LYS A 468 17.86 -43.28 33.53
N PHE A 469 18.50 -42.70 32.50
CA PHE A 469 19.64 -43.29 31.80
C PHE A 469 20.89 -42.37 31.85
N GLY A 470 20.79 -41.19 32.40
CA GLY A 470 21.90 -40.26 32.51
C GLY A 470 22.93 -40.65 33.58
N PRO A 471 24.15 -40.18 33.50
CA PRO A 471 25.13 -40.31 34.57
C PRO A 471 24.72 -39.47 35.79
N GLU A 472 25.24 -39.81 36.95
CA GLU A 472 25.03 -39.02 38.17
C GLU A 472 25.73 -37.65 38.05
N PRO A 473 25.08 -36.53 38.43
CA PRO A 473 23.70 -36.44 38.96
C PRO A 473 22.63 -36.39 37.84
N ALA A 474 21.93 -37.50 37.61
CA ALA A 474 21.03 -37.74 36.47
C ALA A 474 19.88 -36.75 36.37
N LEU A 475 19.26 -36.38 37.50
CA LEU A 475 18.16 -35.42 37.54
C LEU A 475 18.61 -33.98 37.13
N VAL A 476 19.83 -33.59 37.55
CA VAL A 476 20.41 -32.28 37.19
C VAL A 476 20.62 -32.17 35.68
N TYR A 477 21.22 -33.20 35.07
CA TYR A 477 21.41 -33.29 33.63
C TYR A 477 20.07 -33.29 32.90
N GLY A 478 19.07 -34.00 33.40
CA GLY A 478 17.72 -34.04 32.85
C GLY A 478 17.10 -32.63 32.82
N PHE A 479 17.21 -31.92 33.95
CA PHE A 479 16.66 -30.57 34.09
C PHE A 479 17.33 -29.55 33.15
N ILE A 480 18.68 -29.54 33.12
CA ILE A 480 19.45 -28.63 32.26
C ILE A 480 19.15 -28.88 30.78
N ASN A 481 19.17 -30.14 30.35
CA ASN A 481 18.94 -30.48 28.94
C ASN A 481 17.47 -30.21 28.51
N ALA A 482 16.48 -30.45 29.40
CA ALA A 482 15.09 -30.09 29.14
C ALA A 482 14.91 -28.57 28.93
N ILE A 483 15.55 -27.74 29.78
CA ILE A 483 15.56 -26.28 29.62
C ILE A 483 16.31 -25.88 28.34
N ALA A 484 17.45 -26.48 28.04
CA ALA A 484 18.21 -26.20 26.82
C ALA A 484 17.39 -26.48 25.56
N VAL A 485 16.58 -27.56 25.52
CA VAL A 485 15.65 -27.88 24.44
C VAL A 485 14.60 -26.81 24.29
N LEU A 486 13.96 -26.34 25.37
CA LEU A 486 12.95 -25.26 25.31
C LEU A 486 13.52 -23.97 24.74
N ILE A 487 14.75 -23.63 25.10
CA ILE A 487 15.40 -22.40 24.70
C ILE A 487 15.84 -22.44 23.24
N ILE A 488 16.61 -23.50 22.84
CA ILE A 488 17.15 -23.59 21.46
C ILE A 488 16.06 -23.69 20.41
N ALA A 489 14.91 -24.24 20.77
CA ALA A 489 13.78 -24.43 19.86
C ALA A 489 12.95 -23.17 19.62
N CYS A 490 13.27 -22.02 20.25
CA CYS A 490 12.53 -20.80 20.01
C CYS A 490 12.61 -20.35 18.53
N PRO A 491 11.50 -20.26 17.80
CA PRO A 491 11.51 -19.88 16.38
C PRO A 491 11.54 -18.33 16.21
N CYS A 492 12.42 -17.63 16.96
CA CYS A 492 12.46 -16.16 17.00
C CYS A 492 12.69 -15.55 15.62
N ALA A 493 13.61 -16.12 14.84
CA ALA A 493 13.95 -15.67 13.49
C ALA A 493 12.82 -15.90 12.47
N LEU A 494 11.93 -16.87 12.71
CA LEU A 494 10.84 -17.23 11.78
C LEU A 494 9.84 -16.08 11.63
N GLY A 495 9.50 -15.41 12.74
CA GLY A 495 8.59 -14.26 12.73
C GLY A 495 9.13 -13.06 11.93
N LEU A 496 10.46 -12.96 11.77
CA LEU A 496 11.15 -11.88 11.07
C LEU A 496 11.44 -12.18 9.59
N ALA A 497 11.51 -13.45 9.22
CA ALA A 497 12.02 -13.90 7.92
C ALA A 497 11.26 -13.29 6.73
N THR A 498 9.93 -13.23 6.79
CA THR A 498 9.09 -12.70 5.72
C THR A 498 8.91 -11.18 5.81
N PRO A 499 8.48 -10.59 6.94
CA PRO A 499 8.22 -9.16 7.01
C PRO A 499 9.45 -8.30 6.67
N MET A 500 10.63 -8.67 7.16
CA MET A 500 11.87 -7.93 6.88
C MET A 500 12.22 -7.93 5.38
N SER A 501 12.12 -9.09 4.73
CA SER A 501 12.41 -9.21 3.29
C SER A 501 11.40 -8.43 2.44
N VAL A 502 10.11 -8.48 2.79
CA VAL A 502 9.03 -7.73 2.11
C VAL A 502 9.26 -6.23 2.26
N MET A 503 9.49 -5.75 3.48
CA MET A 503 9.65 -4.33 3.76
C MET A 503 10.87 -3.73 3.03
N VAL A 504 12.02 -4.43 3.06
CA VAL A 504 13.22 -4.01 2.30
C VAL A 504 12.95 -4.06 0.80
N GLY A 505 12.28 -5.12 0.32
CA GLY A 505 11.96 -5.30 -1.09
C GLY A 505 11.01 -4.23 -1.62
N VAL A 506 9.91 -3.96 -0.91
CA VAL A 506 8.95 -2.91 -1.30
C VAL A 506 9.60 -1.54 -1.31
N GLY A 507 10.42 -1.21 -0.29
CA GLY A 507 11.19 0.03 -0.25
C GLY A 507 12.15 0.16 -1.44
N LYS A 508 12.84 -0.93 -1.82
CA LYS A 508 13.72 -0.95 -3.01
C LYS A 508 12.92 -0.81 -4.31
N GLY A 509 11.75 -1.44 -4.40
CA GLY A 509 10.83 -1.28 -5.53
C GLY A 509 10.42 0.16 -5.73
N ALA A 510 9.97 0.83 -4.67
CA ALA A 510 9.55 2.23 -4.70
C ALA A 510 10.67 3.16 -5.19
N GLN A 511 11.91 2.99 -4.71
CA GLN A 511 13.09 3.72 -5.17
C GLN A 511 13.43 3.45 -6.66
N SER A 512 12.92 2.37 -7.21
CA SER A 512 13.15 1.98 -8.62
C SER A 512 11.95 2.28 -9.52
N GLY A 513 10.95 3.04 -9.02
CA GLY A 513 9.72 3.38 -9.74
C GLY A 513 8.71 2.24 -9.86
N VAL A 514 8.83 1.19 -9.03
CA VAL A 514 7.91 0.05 -8.96
C VAL A 514 7.17 0.07 -7.64
N LEU A 515 5.90 0.47 -7.65
CA LEU A 515 5.05 0.58 -6.48
C LEU A 515 4.23 -0.70 -6.31
N ILE A 516 4.33 -1.32 -5.15
CA ILE A 516 3.70 -2.60 -4.84
C ILE A 516 2.69 -2.39 -3.71
N LYS A 517 1.43 -2.74 -3.92
CA LYS A 517 0.35 -2.54 -2.94
C LYS A 517 0.37 -3.51 -1.76
N ASN A 518 0.85 -4.74 -1.96
CA ASN A 518 0.87 -5.74 -0.90
C ASN A 518 1.90 -6.86 -1.14
N ALA A 519 2.23 -7.60 -0.10
CA ALA A 519 3.18 -8.71 -0.15
C ALA A 519 2.72 -9.89 -1.02
N GLU A 520 1.40 -10.07 -1.17
CA GLU A 520 0.84 -11.08 -2.08
C GLU A 520 1.20 -10.78 -3.53
N ALA A 521 1.21 -9.49 -3.92
CA ALA A 521 1.62 -9.07 -5.25
C ALA A 521 3.08 -9.48 -5.56
N LEU A 522 3.99 -9.32 -4.58
CA LEU A 522 5.36 -9.81 -4.70
C LEU A 522 5.42 -11.33 -4.91
N GLU A 523 4.69 -12.11 -4.12
CA GLU A 523 4.71 -13.56 -4.25
C GLU A 523 4.13 -14.02 -5.59
N ASN A 524 2.99 -13.45 -6.01
CA ASN A 524 2.34 -13.82 -7.26
C ASN A 524 3.14 -13.34 -8.48
N MET A 525 3.77 -12.16 -8.44
CA MET A 525 4.61 -11.67 -9.54
C MET A 525 5.78 -12.61 -9.84
N ASN A 526 6.36 -13.24 -8.80
CA ASN A 526 7.40 -14.26 -9.00
C ASN A 526 6.89 -15.48 -9.78
N LYS A 527 5.60 -15.82 -9.63
CA LYS A 527 4.97 -17.00 -10.26
C LYS A 527 4.37 -16.72 -11.63
N VAL A 528 4.30 -15.45 -12.08
CA VAL A 528 3.73 -15.06 -13.37
C VAL A 528 4.41 -15.82 -14.50
N ASN A 529 3.60 -16.47 -15.33
CA ASN A 529 4.00 -17.19 -16.54
C ASN A 529 3.35 -16.68 -17.82
N VAL A 530 2.31 -15.83 -17.72
CA VAL A 530 1.67 -15.14 -18.83
C VAL A 530 1.52 -13.66 -18.51
N LEU A 531 1.94 -12.79 -19.43
CA LEU A 531 1.68 -11.35 -19.40
C LEU A 531 0.72 -11.02 -20.54
N ILE A 532 -0.46 -10.54 -20.20
CA ILE A 532 -1.34 -9.87 -21.15
C ILE A 532 -1.02 -8.38 -21.09
N THR A 533 -0.81 -7.75 -22.22
CA THR A 533 -0.53 -6.32 -22.30
C THR A 533 -1.47 -5.64 -23.26
N ASP A 534 -1.98 -4.46 -22.88
CA ASP A 534 -2.59 -3.57 -23.84
C ASP A 534 -1.54 -3.00 -24.78
N LYS A 535 -1.95 -2.53 -25.97
CA LYS A 535 -1.05 -1.86 -26.91
C LYS A 535 -0.87 -0.39 -26.55
N THR A 536 -1.99 0.35 -26.55
CA THR A 536 -2.01 1.81 -26.47
C THR A 536 -1.61 2.31 -25.07
N GLY A 537 -0.66 3.26 -24.98
CA GLY A 537 -0.18 3.78 -23.69
C GLY A 537 0.68 2.81 -22.88
N THR A 538 0.65 1.51 -23.19
CA THR A 538 1.42 0.45 -22.51
C THR A 538 2.66 0.04 -23.34
N ILE A 539 2.49 -0.57 -24.49
CA ILE A 539 3.58 -0.89 -25.44
C ILE A 539 4.02 0.37 -26.18
N THR A 540 3.05 1.23 -26.55
CA THR A 540 3.23 2.46 -27.29
C THR A 540 3.17 3.68 -26.36
N GLU A 541 3.57 4.85 -26.89
CA GLU A 541 3.59 6.12 -26.14
C GLU A 541 2.18 6.60 -25.70
N GLY A 542 1.10 6.09 -26.34
CA GLY A 542 -0.27 6.56 -26.13
C GLY A 542 -0.51 7.98 -26.66
N LYS A 543 0.39 8.46 -27.51
CA LYS A 543 0.37 9.78 -28.15
C LYS A 543 0.30 9.64 -29.67
N PRO A 544 -0.89 9.36 -30.22
CA PRO A 544 -1.03 9.25 -31.66
C PRO A 544 -0.52 10.51 -32.37
N SER A 545 0.23 10.33 -33.44
CA SER A 545 0.74 11.43 -34.26
C SER A 545 0.43 11.17 -35.73
N VAL A 546 0.11 12.24 -36.48
CA VAL A 546 -0.06 12.15 -37.93
C VAL A 546 1.30 11.97 -38.57
N GLU A 547 1.47 10.88 -39.28
CA GLU A 547 2.70 10.60 -40.02
C GLU A 547 2.60 11.09 -41.47
N LYS A 548 1.44 10.83 -42.09
CA LYS A 548 1.24 11.17 -43.52
C LYS A 548 -0.21 11.57 -43.79
N ILE A 549 -0.37 12.59 -44.61
CA ILE A 549 -1.62 12.94 -45.27
C ILE A 549 -1.41 12.71 -46.78
N TYR A 550 -2.41 12.14 -47.39
CA TYR A 550 -2.43 11.92 -48.84
C TYR A 550 -3.71 12.52 -49.43
N ALA A 551 -3.55 13.41 -50.38
CA ALA A 551 -4.64 13.97 -51.17
C ALA A 551 -4.51 13.59 -52.64
N THR A 552 -5.58 13.17 -53.30
CA THR A 552 -5.59 12.83 -54.76
C THR A 552 -5.26 14.03 -55.65
N ASN A 553 -5.52 15.24 -55.16
CA ASN A 553 -5.34 16.48 -55.93
C ASN A 553 -4.04 17.21 -55.60
N ASN A 554 -3.05 16.58 -54.98
CA ASN A 554 -1.81 17.16 -54.49
C ASN A 554 -1.94 18.41 -53.61
N ASN A 555 -3.10 18.63 -52.95
CA ASN A 555 -3.32 19.74 -52.07
C ASN A 555 -3.54 19.26 -50.60
N ASP A 556 -2.48 18.77 -50.03
CA ASP A 556 -2.49 18.20 -48.67
C ASP A 556 -2.84 19.24 -47.60
N ASN A 557 -2.51 20.53 -47.80
CA ASN A 557 -2.76 21.59 -46.85
C ASN A 557 -4.27 21.95 -46.72
N ASP A 558 -4.99 22.00 -47.87
CA ASP A 558 -6.44 22.27 -47.84
C ASP A 558 -7.22 21.08 -47.23
N LEU A 559 -6.74 19.88 -47.53
CA LEU A 559 -7.30 18.68 -46.96
C LEU A 559 -7.02 18.63 -45.45
N LEU A 560 -5.81 18.94 -45.01
CA LEU A 560 -5.43 19.06 -43.58
C LEU A 560 -6.27 20.13 -42.89
N GLN A 561 -6.47 21.29 -43.50
CA GLN A 561 -7.32 22.36 -42.94
C GLN A 561 -8.72 21.85 -42.68
N SER A 562 -9.31 21.17 -43.66
CA SER A 562 -10.70 20.64 -43.58
C SER A 562 -10.82 19.62 -42.43
N ILE A 563 -9.90 18.63 -42.38
CA ILE A 563 -9.97 17.58 -41.36
C ILE A 563 -9.56 18.08 -39.96
N ALA A 564 -8.62 19.01 -39.84
CA ALA A 564 -8.23 19.61 -38.57
C ALA A 564 -9.37 20.47 -38.00
N SER A 565 -10.04 21.26 -38.88
CA SER A 565 -11.23 22.01 -38.50
C SER A 565 -12.36 21.11 -38.04
N LEU A 566 -12.61 19.99 -38.74
CA LEU A 566 -13.64 19.02 -38.36
C LEU A 566 -13.33 18.39 -37.00
N ASN A 567 -12.05 18.01 -36.75
CA ASN A 567 -11.64 17.31 -35.54
C ASN A 567 -11.53 18.20 -34.28
N GLN A 568 -11.56 19.55 -34.41
CA GLN A 568 -11.50 20.42 -33.20
C GLN A 568 -12.68 20.24 -32.24
N TYR A 569 -13.78 19.66 -32.70
CA TYR A 569 -14.97 19.39 -31.90
C TYR A 569 -15.03 17.95 -31.36
N SER A 570 -14.03 17.11 -31.64
CA SER A 570 -13.99 15.71 -31.22
C SER A 570 -12.99 15.53 -30.08
N GLU A 571 -13.39 14.85 -29.00
CA GLU A 571 -12.54 14.50 -27.88
C GLU A 571 -11.68 13.24 -28.13
N HIS A 572 -11.81 12.62 -29.30
CA HIS A 572 -11.10 11.38 -29.60
C HIS A 572 -9.58 11.62 -29.75
N PRO A 573 -8.69 10.75 -29.19
CA PRO A 573 -7.22 10.93 -29.28
C PRO A 573 -6.68 11.08 -30.72
N LEU A 574 -7.26 10.36 -31.68
CA LEU A 574 -6.90 10.49 -33.11
C LEU A 574 -7.29 11.86 -33.69
N ALA A 575 -8.40 12.43 -33.23
CA ALA A 575 -8.83 13.77 -33.62
C ALA A 575 -7.84 14.83 -33.13
N GLN A 576 -7.44 14.72 -31.86
CA GLN A 576 -6.45 15.61 -31.27
C GLN A 576 -5.09 15.54 -32.00
N ALA A 577 -4.68 14.35 -32.47
CA ALA A 577 -3.47 14.18 -33.27
C ALA A 577 -3.54 15.00 -34.58
N VAL A 578 -4.68 14.96 -35.29
CA VAL A 578 -4.89 15.74 -36.53
C VAL A 578 -4.89 17.23 -36.25
N VAL A 579 -5.56 17.69 -35.18
CA VAL A 579 -5.58 19.10 -34.78
C VAL A 579 -4.16 19.61 -34.43
N ASN A 580 -3.42 18.83 -33.66
CA ASN A 580 -2.05 19.18 -33.25
C ASN A 580 -1.12 19.23 -34.48
N TYR A 581 -1.25 18.28 -35.41
CA TYR A 581 -0.48 18.31 -36.65
C TYR A 581 -0.82 19.55 -37.50
N GLY A 582 -2.10 19.94 -37.59
CA GLY A 582 -2.52 21.20 -38.21
C GLY A 582 -1.87 22.41 -37.58
N LYS A 583 -1.80 22.48 -36.25
CA LYS A 583 -1.11 23.55 -35.50
C LYS A 583 0.39 23.61 -35.81
N THR A 584 1.08 22.46 -35.88
CA THR A 584 2.52 22.43 -36.22
C THR A 584 2.82 22.90 -37.65
N LYS A 585 1.84 22.74 -38.53
CA LYS A 585 1.90 23.23 -39.93
C LYS A 585 1.36 24.67 -40.06
N SER A 586 1.04 25.33 -38.96
CA SER A 586 0.48 26.69 -38.92
C SER A 586 -0.82 26.84 -39.72
N ILE A 587 -1.64 25.79 -39.75
CA ILE A 587 -2.93 25.80 -40.46
C ILE A 587 -3.97 26.53 -39.59
N SER A 588 -4.66 27.53 -40.14
CA SER A 588 -5.77 28.19 -39.46
C SER A 588 -7.05 27.31 -39.53
N LEU A 589 -7.69 27.11 -38.39
CA LEU A 589 -8.93 26.34 -38.32
C LEU A 589 -10.10 27.18 -38.76
N ILE A 590 -11.10 26.55 -39.43
CA ILE A 590 -12.30 27.14 -39.97
C ILE A 590 -13.52 26.67 -39.15
N GLU A 591 -14.56 27.48 -39.09
CA GLU A 591 -15.82 27.09 -38.46
C GLU A 591 -16.49 25.92 -39.19
N VAL A 592 -17.00 24.93 -38.41
CA VAL A 592 -17.68 23.73 -38.91
C VAL A 592 -19.17 23.77 -38.51
N LYS A 593 -20.05 23.51 -39.46
CA LYS A 593 -21.48 23.34 -39.23
C LYS A 593 -21.86 21.85 -39.26
N ASP A 594 -22.97 21.52 -38.62
CA ASP A 594 -23.55 20.17 -38.62
C ASP A 594 -22.54 19.07 -38.23
N PHE A 595 -21.70 19.35 -37.22
CA PHE A 595 -20.72 18.36 -36.70
C PHE A 595 -21.46 17.20 -36.04
N GLU A 596 -21.11 15.97 -36.43
CA GLU A 596 -21.62 14.74 -35.84
C GLU A 596 -20.48 13.74 -35.63
N ALA A 597 -20.35 13.24 -34.40
CA ALA A 597 -19.46 12.13 -34.07
C ALA A 597 -20.26 10.81 -34.09
N ILE A 598 -19.85 9.89 -34.96
CA ILE A 598 -20.52 8.59 -35.13
C ILE A 598 -19.65 7.53 -34.43
N ALA A 599 -20.18 7.00 -33.33
CA ALA A 599 -19.45 6.07 -32.48
C ALA A 599 -18.88 4.86 -33.26
N GLY A 600 -17.57 4.59 -33.10
CA GLY A 600 -16.88 3.49 -33.76
C GLY A 600 -16.67 3.63 -35.27
N LYS A 601 -17.04 4.77 -35.91
CA LYS A 601 -16.89 4.98 -37.34
C LYS A 601 -16.09 6.22 -37.70
N GLY A 602 -16.30 7.36 -37.03
CA GLY A 602 -15.58 8.60 -37.35
C GLY A 602 -16.44 9.86 -37.12
N VAL A 603 -16.08 10.93 -37.81
CA VAL A 603 -16.74 12.25 -37.68
C VAL A 603 -17.18 12.77 -39.02
N THR A 604 -18.30 13.52 -39.06
CA THR A 604 -18.84 14.21 -40.25
C THR A 604 -19.18 15.66 -39.91
N GLY A 605 -19.20 16.53 -40.88
CA GLY A 605 -19.61 17.94 -40.74
C GLY A 605 -19.48 18.71 -42.05
N THR A 606 -19.90 19.97 -42.03
CA THR A 606 -19.82 20.89 -43.17
C THR A 606 -18.74 21.91 -42.96
N VAL A 607 -17.67 21.88 -43.75
CA VAL A 607 -16.54 22.80 -43.74
C VAL A 607 -16.54 23.58 -45.05
N THR A 608 -16.53 24.91 -45.01
CA THR A 608 -16.58 25.78 -46.20
C THR A 608 -17.66 25.38 -47.19
N ASN A 609 -18.87 25.10 -46.67
CA ASN A 609 -20.06 24.64 -47.45
C ASN A 609 -19.89 23.30 -48.17
N LYS A 610 -18.89 22.48 -47.83
CA LYS A 610 -18.69 21.14 -48.34
C LYS A 610 -18.89 20.12 -47.23
N LYS A 611 -19.60 19.04 -47.51
CA LYS A 611 -19.72 17.92 -46.56
C LYS A 611 -18.42 17.13 -46.50
N VAL A 612 -17.83 17.08 -45.33
CA VAL A 612 -16.58 16.36 -45.06
C VAL A 612 -16.84 15.22 -44.09
N ALA A 613 -16.29 14.05 -44.39
CA ALA A 613 -16.32 12.89 -43.51
C ALA A 613 -14.88 12.36 -43.31
N LEU A 614 -14.53 12.06 -42.05
CA LEU A 614 -13.26 11.44 -41.69
C LEU A 614 -13.52 10.21 -40.83
N GLY A 615 -13.04 9.03 -41.24
CA GLY A 615 -13.27 7.82 -40.46
C GLY A 615 -12.88 6.53 -41.15
N ASN A 616 -13.36 5.41 -40.65
CA ASN A 616 -13.09 4.08 -41.21
C ASN A 616 -13.95 3.75 -42.44
N LYS A 617 -13.75 2.59 -43.06
CA LYS A 617 -14.49 2.13 -44.23
C LYS A 617 -16.00 2.08 -43.99
N LYS A 618 -16.45 1.71 -42.77
CA LYS A 618 -17.89 1.68 -42.44
C LYS A 618 -18.52 3.07 -42.43
N LEU A 619 -17.76 4.12 -42.13
CA LEU A 619 -18.24 5.49 -42.27
C LEU A 619 -18.39 5.85 -43.73
N MET A 620 -17.43 5.49 -44.58
CA MET A 620 -17.50 5.74 -46.05
C MET A 620 -18.72 5.08 -46.68
N GLU A 621 -19.04 3.85 -46.29
CA GLU A 621 -20.26 3.14 -46.71
C GLU A 621 -21.53 3.87 -46.27
N GLN A 622 -21.57 4.37 -45.02
CA GLN A 622 -22.72 5.09 -44.46
C GLN A 622 -22.97 6.42 -45.16
N VAL A 623 -21.90 7.17 -45.48
CA VAL A 623 -22.03 8.45 -46.22
C VAL A 623 -22.05 8.23 -47.73
N LYS A 624 -22.11 6.97 -48.19
CA LYS A 624 -22.13 6.55 -49.60
C LYS A 624 -20.99 7.16 -50.43
N ALA A 625 -19.83 7.25 -49.83
CA ALA A 625 -18.65 7.79 -50.50
C ALA A 625 -18.05 6.75 -51.50
N SER A 626 -17.74 7.19 -52.74
CA SER A 626 -17.05 6.37 -53.72
C SER A 626 -15.55 6.37 -53.39
N ILE A 627 -14.96 5.18 -53.28
CA ILE A 627 -13.52 4.98 -53.04
C ILE A 627 -12.86 4.45 -54.31
N SER A 628 -11.81 5.10 -54.77
CA SER A 628 -11.03 4.61 -55.90
C SER A 628 -10.08 3.49 -55.50
N ASP A 629 -9.81 2.56 -56.40
CA ASP A 629 -8.88 1.44 -56.17
C ASP A 629 -7.46 1.93 -55.80
N ASP A 630 -7.04 3.09 -56.32
CA ASP A 630 -5.74 3.69 -55.98
C ASP A 630 -5.64 4.08 -54.49
N ILE A 631 -6.71 4.73 -53.95
CA ILE A 631 -6.78 5.09 -52.52
C ILE A 631 -6.84 3.83 -51.66
N GLU A 632 -7.66 2.85 -52.02
CA GLU A 632 -7.82 1.59 -51.29
C GLU A 632 -6.47 0.85 -51.18
N ASN A 633 -5.73 0.70 -52.31
CA ASN A 633 -4.46 0.03 -52.35
C ASN A 633 -3.37 0.75 -51.51
N LYS A 634 -3.33 2.08 -51.55
CA LYS A 634 -2.42 2.88 -50.73
C LYS A 634 -2.77 2.75 -49.24
N ILE A 635 -4.05 2.77 -48.85
CA ILE A 635 -4.48 2.54 -47.50
C ILE A 635 -4.09 1.16 -46.99
N ILE A 636 -4.33 0.12 -47.76
CA ILE A 636 -3.92 -1.25 -47.44
C ILE A 636 -2.37 -1.32 -47.25
N THR A 637 -1.60 -0.59 -48.06
CA THR A 637 -0.14 -0.53 -47.93
C THR A 637 0.27 0.12 -46.58
N GLU A 638 -0.33 1.24 -46.20
CA GLU A 638 -0.04 1.92 -44.93
C GLU A 638 -0.51 1.09 -43.73
N GLN A 639 -1.68 0.40 -43.87
CA GLN A 639 -2.17 -0.51 -42.82
C GLN A 639 -1.28 -1.73 -42.61
N LYS A 640 -0.65 -2.27 -43.70
CA LYS A 640 0.34 -3.35 -43.57
C LYS A 640 1.60 -2.92 -42.81
N LEU A 641 1.90 -1.61 -42.76
CA LEU A 641 2.98 -1.03 -42.00
C LEU A 641 2.57 -0.76 -40.51
N GLY A 642 1.42 -1.28 -40.06
CA GLY A 642 0.96 -1.14 -38.67
C GLY A 642 0.29 0.19 -38.34
N LYS A 643 -0.01 1.04 -39.31
CA LYS A 643 -0.56 2.38 -39.11
C LYS A 643 -2.11 2.35 -39.03
N THR A 644 -2.66 3.24 -38.23
CA THR A 644 -4.12 3.51 -38.24
C THR A 644 -4.41 4.50 -39.35
N VAL A 645 -5.23 4.09 -40.33
CA VAL A 645 -5.54 4.92 -41.49
C VAL A 645 -7.02 5.28 -41.49
N SER A 646 -7.33 6.58 -41.56
CA SER A 646 -8.70 7.09 -41.74
C SER A 646 -8.89 7.65 -43.15
N TYR A 647 -10.00 7.26 -43.76
CA TYR A 647 -10.43 7.80 -45.07
C TYR A 647 -10.93 9.22 -44.89
N ILE A 648 -10.70 10.05 -45.90
CA ILE A 648 -11.23 11.42 -45.99
C ILE A 648 -12.13 11.50 -47.21
N ALA A 649 -13.43 11.81 -47.00
CA ALA A 649 -14.36 12.02 -48.07
C ALA A 649 -14.88 13.47 -48.07
N VAL A 650 -15.04 14.03 -49.26
CA VAL A 650 -15.62 15.35 -49.48
C VAL A 650 -16.72 15.20 -50.56
N GLU A 651 -17.92 15.68 -50.24
CA GLU A 651 -19.08 15.59 -51.15
C GLU A 651 -19.35 14.18 -51.68
N GLY A 652 -19.20 13.14 -50.82
CA GLY A 652 -19.44 11.75 -51.19
C GLY A 652 -18.35 11.10 -52.05
N ILE A 653 -17.18 11.71 -52.20
CA ILE A 653 -16.02 11.15 -52.92
C ILE A 653 -14.84 11.06 -51.93
N ALA A 654 -14.23 9.87 -51.85
CA ALA A 654 -13.00 9.72 -51.11
C ALA A 654 -11.84 10.42 -51.85
N VAL A 655 -11.32 11.50 -51.24
CA VAL A 655 -10.28 12.38 -51.82
C VAL A 655 -8.90 12.13 -51.25
N GLY A 656 -8.81 11.29 -50.22
CA GLY A 656 -7.51 10.98 -49.60
C GLY A 656 -7.65 10.20 -48.29
N PHE A 657 -6.54 10.14 -47.55
CA PHE A 657 -6.51 9.51 -46.25
C PHE A 657 -5.49 10.20 -45.33
N VAL A 658 -5.61 9.98 -44.05
CA VAL A 658 -4.61 10.34 -43.04
C VAL A 658 -4.12 9.07 -42.35
N SER A 659 -2.79 8.88 -42.27
CA SER A 659 -2.18 7.81 -41.48
C SER A 659 -1.65 8.36 -40.19
N ILE A 660 -2.01 7.67 -39.12
CA ILE A 660 -1.68 8.03 -37.75
C ILE A 660 -0.96 6.84 -37.12
N THR A 661 0.15 7.10 -36.46
CA THR A 661 0.92 6.10 -35.73
C THR A 661 0.99 6.46 -34.25
N ASP A 662 1.00 5.45 -33.43
CA ASP A 662 1.35 5.55 -32.00
C ASP A 662 2.69 4.84 -31.82
N ALA A 663 3.74 5.61 -31.61
CA ALA A 663 5.11 5.10 -31.59
C ALA A 663 5.32 4.05 -30.50
N ILE A 664 5.97 2.95 -30.84
CA ILE A 664 6.39 1.94 -29.86
C ILE A 664 7.46 2.57 -28.95
N LYS A 665 7.30 2.43 -27.62
CA LYS A 665 8.31 2.90 -26.66
C LYS A 665 9.64 2.20 -26.92
N THR A 666 10.74 2.93 -26.91
CA THR A 666 12.08 2.41 -27.22
C THR A 666 12.51 1.26 -26.31
N SER A 667 12.01 1.23 -25.09
CA SER A 667 12.26 0.18 -24.10
C SER A 667 11.44 -1.09 -24.29
N SER A 668 10.32 -1.06 -25.05
CA SER A 668 9.35 -2.17 -25.15
C SER A 668 9.97 -3.44 -25.73
N ALA A 669 10.74 -3.34 -26.81
CA ALA A 669 11.35 -4.51 -27.45
C ALA A 669 12.34 -5.23 -26.51
N ALA A 670 13.19 -4.48 -25.80
CA ALA A 670 14.15 -5.03 -24.85
C ALA A 670 13.43 -5.69 -23.65
N ALA A 671 12.41 -5.04 -23.10
CA ALA A 671 11.64 -5.54 -21.97
C ALA A 671 10.89 -6.84 -22.31
N ILE A 672 10.23 -6.89 -23.46
CA ILE A 672 9.50 -8.08 -23.92
C ILE A 672 10.46 -9.26 -24.11
N LYS A 673 11.60 -9.03 -24.76
CA LYS A 673 12.63 -10.05 -24.96
C LYS A 673 13.14 -10.62 -23.63
N GLU A 674 13.38 -9.76 -22.64
CA GLU A 674 13.86 -10.18 -21.32
C GLU A 674 12.79 -10.97 -20.57
N LEU A 675 11.50 -10.54 -20.60
CA LEU A 675 10.41 -11.29 -20.02
C LEU A 675 10.24 -12.68 -20.63
N MET A 676 10.34 -12.79 -21.95
CA MET A 676 10.27 -14.09 -22.64
C MET A 676 11.46 -14.99 -22.28
N GLN A 677 12.66 -14.43 -22.13
CA GLN A 677 13.83 -15.18 -21.63
C GLN A 677 13.64 -15.69 -20.20
N GLN A 678 12.84 -14.99 -19.40
CA GLN A 678 12.45 -15.42 -18.04
C GLN A 678 11.29 -16.42 -18.05
N GLY A 679 10.86 -16.91 -19.21
CA GLY A 679 9.79 -17.90 -19.35
C GLY A 679 8.37 -17.31 -19.23
N VAL A 680 8.20 -16.02 -19.49
CA VAL A 680 6.88 -15.36 -19.50
C VAL A 680 6.38 -15.32 -20.94
N GLU A 681 5.20 -15.89 -21.18
CA GLU A 681 4.48 -15.75 -22.45
C GLU A 681 3.86 -14.35 -22.52
N VAL A 682 4.18 -13.57 -23.56
CA VAL A 682 3.68 -12.19 -23.72
C VAL A 682 2.61 -12.17 -24.79
N ILE A 683 1.39 -11.78 -24.42
CA ILE A 683 0.20 -11.72 -25.29
C ILE A 683 -0.27 -10.27 -25.38
N MET A 684 -0.27 -9.69 -26.57
CA MET A 684 -0.84 -8.36 -26.80
C MET A 684 -2.34 -8.48 -27.10
N MET A 685 -3.18 -7.67 -26.42
CA MET A 685 -4.60 -7.54 -26.73
C MET A 685 -4.93 -6.08 -27.02
N THR A 686 -5.51 -5.82 -28.20
CA THR A 686 -5.80 -4.45 -28.64
C THR A 686 -7.16 -4.35 -29.33
N GLY A 687 -7.80 -3.19 -29.21
CA GLY A 687 -9.00 -2.85 -30.01
C GLY A 687 -8.73 -2.53 -31.47
N ASP A 688 -7.46 -2.45 -31.89
CA ASP A 688 -7.06 -2.16 -33.26
C ASP A 688 -7.40 -3.29 -34.24
N ASN A 689 -7.32 -2.97 -35.54
CA ASN A 689 -7.51 -3.96 -36.59
C ASN A 689 -6.37 -4.99 -36.61
N ILE A 690 -6.65 -6.13 -37.26
CA ILE A 690 -5.74 -7.29 -37.32
C ILE A 690 -4.39 -6.97 -37.95
N ASN A 691 -4.34 -6.09 -38.94
CA ASN A 691 -3.12 -5.76 -39.68
C ASN A 691 -2.17 -4.93 -38.81
N THR A 692 -2.70 -3.92 -38.08
CA THR A 692 -1.95 -3.11 -37.15
C THR A 692 -1.42 -3.96 -35.98
N ALA A 693 -2.28 -4.82 -35.42
CA ALA A 693 -1.90 -5.71 -34.32
C ALA A 693 -0.79 -6.70 -34.76
N LYS A 694 -0.91 -7.26 -35.95
CA LYS A 694 0.07 -8.17 -36.52
C LYS A 694 1.41 -7.52 -36.73
N ALA A 695 1.44 -6.31 -37.31
CA ALA A 695 2.70 -5.58 -37.56
C ALA A 695 3.46 -5.30 -36.25
N VAL A 696 2.78 -4.83 -35.21
CA VAL A 696 3.40 -4.59 -33.88
C VAL A 696 3.88 -5.90 -33.25
N ALA A 697 3.09 -6.97 -33.37
CA ALA A 697 3.47 -8.28 -32.80
C ALA A 697 4.70 -8.88 -33.49
N GLU A 698 4.81 -8.75 -34.80
CA GLU A 698 5.96 -9.20 -35.58
C GLU A 698 7.22 -8.36 -35.29
N GLU A 699 7.09 -7.04 -35.19
CA GLU A 699 8.19 -6.13 -34.84
C GLU A 699 8.78 -6.44 -33.46
N LEU A 700 7.91 -6.74 -32.48
CA LEU A 700 8.30 -7.03 -31.10
C LEU A 700 8.56 -8.52 -30.85
N ASN A 701 8.35 -9.39 -31.81
CA ASN A 701 8.44 -10.85 -31.67
C ASN A 701 7.61 -11.40 -30.49
N LEU A 702 6.35 -10.95 -30.39
CA LEU A 702 5.44 -11.37 -29.32
C LEU A 702 5.06 -12.86 -29.42
N SER A 703 4.75 -13.48 -28.28
CA SER A 703 4.30 -14.88 -28.22
C SER A 703 2.95 -15.08 -28.93
N SER A 704 2.05 -14.09 -28.79
CA SER A 704 0.72 -14.09 -29.40
C SER A 704 0.11 -12.70 -29.40
N TYR A 705 -0.93 -12.49 -30.22
CA TYR A 705 -1.72 -11.25 -30.21
C TYR A 705 -3.19 -11.50 -30.53
N LYS A 706 -4.07 -10.62 -30.04
CA LYS A 706 -5.49 -10.58 -30.36
C LYS A 706 -5.90 -9.15 -30.73
N ALA A 707 -6.61 -9.04 -31.85
CA ALA A 707 -7.03 -7.77 -32.43
C ALA A 707 -8.57 -7.61 -32.32
N GLY A 708 -9.03 -6.36 -32.39
CA GLY A 708 -10.46 -6.04 -32.31
C GLY A 708 -11.11 -6.37 -30.98
N CYS A 709 -10.33 -6.43 -29.90
CA CYS A 709 -10.80 -6.83 -28.57
C CYS A 709 -11.59 -5.70 -27.89
N LEU A 710 -12.73 -6.07 -27.33
CA LEU A 710 -13.46 -5.24 -26.37
C LEU A 710 -12.89 -5.45 -24.93
N PRO A 711 -13.21 -4.56 -23.98
CA PRO A 711 -12.81 -4.73 -22.58
C PRO A 711 -13.22 -6.09 -21.98
N GLU A 712 -14.39 -6.59 -22.34
CA GLU A 712 -14.90 -7.90 -21.90
C GLU A 712 -14.05 -9.07 -22.43
N ASP A 713 -13.49 -8.95 -23.63
CA ASP A 713 -12.66 -10.00 -24.23
C ASP A 713 -11.34 -10.15 -23.45
N LYS A 714 -10.77 -9.04 -22.99
CA LYS A 714 -9.58 -9.05 -22.12
C LYS A 714 -9.87 -9.78 -20.82
N LEU A 715 -11.00 -9.46 -20.18
CA LEU A 715 -11.45 -10.10 -18.93
C LEU A 715 -11.67 -11.61 -19.12
N ASN A 716 -12.34 -12.00 -20.19
CA ASN A 716 -12.66 -13.39 -20.48
C ASN A 716 -11.39 -14.22 -20.79
N GLU A 717 -10.43 -13.65 -21.50
CA GLU A 717 -9.15 -14.32 -21.77
C GLU A 717 -8.35 -14.56 -20.48
N ILE A 718 -8.33 -13.59 -19.57
CA ILE A 718 -7.70 -13.76 -18.24
C ILE A 718 -8.37 -14.92 -17.48
N LYS A 719 -9.70 -14.95 -17.41
CA LYS A 719 -10.45 -16.03 -16.73
C LYS A 719 -10.14 -17.40 -17.35
N LYS A 720 -10.08 -17.47 -18.67
CA LYS A 720 -9.76 -18.70 -19.42
C LYS A 720 -8.37 -19.19 -19.04
N LEU A 721 -7.35 -18.35 -19.14
CA LEU A 721 -5.96 -18.71 -18.79
C LEU A 721 -5.80 -19.11 -17.31
N GLN A 722 -6.53 -18.42 -16.41
CA GLN A 722 -6.57 -18.77 -14.99
C GLN A 722 -7.21 -20.16 -14.77
N ALA A 723 -8.27 -20.50 -15.52
CA ALA A 723 -8.91 -21.83 -15.48
C ALA A 723 -7.96 -22.93 -16.00
N GLU A 724 -7.05 -22.61 -16.90
CA GLU A 724 -5.97 -23.48 -17.38
C GLU A 724 -4.80 -23.62 -16.38
N GLY A 725 -4.89 -22.97 -15.20
CA GLY A 725 -3.86 -22.98 -14.16
C GLY A 725 -2.70 -22.03 -14.39
N LYS A 726 -2.81 -21.10 -15.34
CA LYS A 726 -1.78 -20.06 -15.57
C LYS A 726 -1.88 -18.94 -14.53
N ILE A 727 -0.74 -18.38 -14.18
CA ILE A 727 -0.65 -17.18 -13.32
C ILE A 727 -0.48 -15.97 -14.25
N VAL A 728 -1.57 -15.23 -14.40
CA VAL A 728 -1.68 -14.16 -15.39
C VAL A 728 -1.39 -12.81 -14.77
N ALA A 729 -0.46 -12.06 -15.39
CA ALA A 729 -0.32 -10.62 -15.19
C ALA A 729 -1.04 -9.86 -16.31
N MET A 730 -1.70 -8.75 -16.00
CA MET A 730 -2.30 -7.82 -16.95
C MET A 730 -1.66 -6.45 -16.81
N ALA A 731 -1.15 -5.89 -17.91
CA ALA A 731 -0.61 -4.53 -17.97
C ALA A 731 -1.50 -3.63 -18.83
N GLY A 732 -1.90 -2.48 -18.29
CA GLY A 732 -2.76 -1.52 -18.97
C GLY A 732 -2.70 -0.13 -18.33
N ASP A 733 -3.25 0.88 -19.01
CA ASP A 733 -3.23 2.28 -18.57
C ASP A 733 -4.62 2.93 -18.49
N GLY A 734 -5.63 2.34 -19.12
CA GLY A 734 -6.97 2.91 -19.32
C GLY A 734 -8.04 2.43 -18.34
N ILE A 735 -9.14 3.19 -18.27
CA ILE A 735 -10.37 2.80 -17.56
C ILE A 735 -10.91 1.49 -18.11
N ASN A 736 -10.76 1.25 -19.41
CA ASN A 736 -11.22 0.05 -20.10
C ASN A 736 -10.50 -1.21 -19.62
N ASP A 737 -9.30 -1.08 -19.07
CA ASP A 737 -8.50 -2.18 -18.57
C ASP A 737 -8.78 -2.51 -17.09
N ALA A 738 -9.43 -1.61 -16.34
CA ALA A 738 -9.64 -1.76 -14.91
C ALA A 738 -10.29 -3.09 -14.50
N PRO A 739 -11.33 -3.62 -15.18
CA PRO A 739 -11.90 -4.93 -14.86
C PRO A 739 -10.90 -6.07 -15.09
N ALA A 740 -10.07 -5.98 -16.15
CA ALA A 740 -9.05 -6.97 -16.48
C ALA A 740 -7.88 -6.91 -15.48
N LEU A 741 -7.44 -5.69 -15.08
CA LEU A 741 -6.42 -5.46 -14.06
C LEU A 741 -6.83 -6.04 -12.70
N ALA A 742 -8.10 -5.83 -12.30
CA ALA A 742 -8.64 -6.36 -11.05
C ALA A 742 -8.76 -7.89 -11.05
N GLN A 743 -9.16 -8.49 -12.20
CA GLN A 743 -9.32 -9.96 -12.34
C GLN A 743 -7.99 -10.70 -12.38
N ALA A 744 -6.95 -10.12 -12.97
CA ALA A 744 -5.66 -10.76 -13.11
C ALA A 744 -5.05 -11.13 -11.74
N ASN A 745 -4.23 -12.20 -11.70
CA ASN A 745 -3.46 -12.53 -10.50
C ASN A 745 -2.60 -11.32 -10.08
N ILE A 746 -2.03 -10.62 -11.07
CA ILE A 746 -1.32 -9.36 -10.91
C ILE A 746 -1.80 -8.34 -11.94
N GLY A 747 -2.55 -7.32 -11.52
CA GLY A 747 -2.78 -6.12 -12.31
C GLY A 747 -1.58 -5.17 -12.20
N ILE A 748 -1.12 -4.66 -13.32
CA ILE A 748 0.01 -3.72 -13.44
C ILE A 748 -0.49 -2.47 -14.15
N ALA A 749 -0.59 -1.36 -13.43
CA ALA A 749 -0.98 -0.08 -14.01
C ALA A 749 0.25 0.74 -14.42
N MET A 750 0.11 1.45 -15.54
CA MET A 750 1.06 2.48 -15.93
C MET A 750 0.79 3.74 -15.12
N GLY A 751 1.81 4.35 -14.51
CA GLY A 751 1.67 5.58 -13.71
C GLY A 751 1.24 6.80 -14.52
N THR A 752 1.35 6.72 -15.85
CA THR A 752 0.82 7.67 -16.82
C THR A 752 -0.66 7.43 -17.15
N GLY A 753 -1.23 6.34 -16.65
CA GLY A 753 -2.62 5.93 -16.90
C GLY A 753 -3.63 6.64 -15.99
N THR A 754 -4.87 6.17 -16.05
CA THR A 754 -5.98 6.74 -15.26
C THR A 754 -5.93 6.33 -13.79
N ASP A 755 -6.43 7.19 -12.89
CA ASP A 755 -6.51 6.90 -11.46
C ASP A 755 -7.27 5.58 -11.20
N VAL A 756 -8.31 5.27 -11.98
CA VAL A 756 -9.08 4.02 -11.88
C VAL A 756 -8.23 2.78 -12.21
N ALA A 757 -7.37 2.86 -13.21
CA ALA A 757 -6.43 1.77 -13.54
C ALA A 757 -5.41 1.57 -12.42
N ILE A 758 -4.86 2.67 -11.88
CA ILE A 758 -3.92 2.65 -10.75
C ILE A 758 -4.57 2.04 -9.51
N GLU A 759 -5.82 2.41 -9.21
CA GLU A 759 -6.55 1.88 -8.06
C GLU A 759 -6.85 0.37 -8.19
N SER A 760 -7.18 -0.08 -9.39
CA SER A 760 -7.50 -1.49 -9.69
C SER A 760 -6.27 -2.41 -9.71
N ALA A 761 -5.07 -1.87 -9.92
CA ALA A 761 -3.85 -2.65 -10.05
C ALA A 761 -3.21 -2.98 -8.69
N LYS A 762 -2.46 -4.08 -8.62
CA LYS A 762 -1.65 -4.48 -7.47
C LYS A 762 -0.20 -3.97 -7.55
N ILE A 763 0.26 -3.61 -8.75
CA ILE A 763 1.57 -2.99 -9.00
C ILE A 763 1.34 -1.75 -9.87
N THR A 764 2.00 -0.65 -9.55
CA THR A 764 1.98 0.58 -10.37
C THR A 764 3.40 0.94 -10.78
N LEU A 765 3.60 1.18 -12.06
CA LEU A 765 4.89 1.56 -12.64
C LEU A 765 4.91 3.07 -12.86
N VAL A 766 5.64 3.81 -12.05
CA VAL A 766 5.63 5.29 -12.05
C VAL A 766 5.92 5.87 -13.44
N LYS A 767 6.89 5.31 -14.14
CA LYS A 767 7.27 5.75 -15.49
C LYS A 767 6.31 5.27 -16.60
N GLY A 768 5.48 4.27 -16.33
CA GLY A 768 4.57 3.70 -17.33
C GLY A 768 5.26 2.97 -18.48
N ASP A 769 6.31 2.21 -18.20
CA ASP A 769 7.20 1.56 -19.17
C ASP A 769 7.29 0.06 -18.85
N LEU A 770 7.34 -0.80 -19.90
CA LEU A 770 7.42 -2.26 -19.76
C LEU A 770 8.70 -2.72 -19.05
N GLN A 771 9.80 -1.94 -19.07
CA GLN A 771 11.00 -2.24 -18.30
C GLN A 771 10.72 -2.27 -16.78
N GLY A 772 9.73 -1.50 -16.33
CA GLY A 772 9.23 -1.57 -14.96
C GLY A 772 8.66 -2.94 -14.62
N ILE A 773 8.05 -3.68 -15.55
CA ILE A 773 7.56 -5.05 -15.33
C ILE A 773 8.74 -6.00 -15.11
N VAL A 774 9.80 -5.85 -15.90
CA VAL A 774 11.05 -6.62 -15.74
C VAL A 774 11.65 -6.37 -14.36
N LYS A 775 11.76 -5.09 -13.96
CA LYS A 775 12.24 -4.70 -12.61
C LYS A 775 11.36 -5.31 -11.52
N ALA A 776 10.02 -5.28 -11.67
CA ALA A 776 9.08 -5.87 -10.72
C ALA A 776 9.27 -7.39 -10.59
N LYS A 777 9.47 -8.10 -11.69
CA LYS A 777 9.70 -9.55 -11.69
C LYS A 777 11.05 -9.92 -11.07
N ASN A 778 12.12 -9.21 -11.43
CA ASN A 778 13.46 -9.40 -10.87
C ASN A 778 13.47 -9.13 -9.36
N LEU A 779 12.82 -8.05 -8.92
CA LEU A 779 12.66 -7.72 -7.50
C LEU A 779 11.90 -8.82 -6.77
N SER A 780 10.76 -9.25 -7.32
CA SER A 780 9.93 -10.30 -6.75
C SER A 780 10.72 -11.60 -6.60
N HIS A 781 11.45 -12.00 -7.63
CA HIS A 781 12.32 -13.19 -7.58
C HIS A 781 13.38 -13.08 -6.47
N ALA A 782 14.06 -11.94 -6.38
CA ALA A 782 15.08 -11.70 -5.36
C ALA A 782 14.50 -11.75 -3.94
N VAL A 783 13.35 -11.10 -3.72
CA VAL A 783 12.66 -11.08 -2.42
C VAL A 783 12.20 -12.50 -2.04
N MET A 784 11.59 -13.25 -2.95
CA MET A 784 11.13 -14.61 -2.68
C MET A 784 12.27 -15.58 -2.41
N LYS A 785 13.40 -15.43 -3.13
CA LYS A 785 14.63 -16.19 -2.85
C LYS A 785 15.18 -15.85 -1.46
N ASN A 786 15.19 -14.57 -1.09
CA ASN A 786 15.64 -14.10 0.21
C ASN A 786 14.74 -14.63 1.35
N ILE A 787 13.41 -14.60 1.18
CA ILE A 787 12.45 -15.18 2.15
C ILE A 787 12.72 -16.67 2.35
N LYS A 788 12.89 -17.44 1.27
CA LYS A 788 13.19 -18.87 1.35
C LYS A 788 14.51 -19.14 2.08
N GLN A 789 15.55 -18.33 1.83
CA GLN A 789 16.82 -18.43 2.56
C GLN A 789 16.65 -18.11 4.05
N ASN A 790 15.90 -17.06 4.37
CA ASN A 790 15.64 -16.67 5.76
C ASN A 790 14.85 -17.76 6.51
N LEU A 791 13.84 -18.33 5.89
CA LEU A 791 13.09 -19.46 6.45
C LEU A 791 14.00 -20.68 6.66
N PHE A 792 14.87 -20.98 5.68
CA PHE A 792 15.83 -22.06 5.83
C PHE A 792 16.75 -21.83 7.04
N PHE A 793 17.35 -20.63 7.19
CA PHE A 793 18.17 -20.35 8.36
C PHE A 793 17.40 -20.45 9.67
N ALA A 794 16.18 -19.91 9.72
CA ALA A 794 15.34 -19.96 10.91
C ALA A 794 15.01 -21.38 11.36
N PHE A 795 14.78 -22.30 10.43
CA PHE A 795 14.51 -23.71 10.75
C PHE A 795 15.77 -24.54 10.99
N PHE A 796 16.85 -24.29 10.24
CA PHE A 796 18.09 -25.04 10.32
C PHE A 796 18.68 -25.04 11.72
N TYR A 797 18.76 -23.86 12.36
CA TYR A 797 19.27 -23.75 13.72
C TYR A 797 18.45 -24.56 14.72
N ASN A 798 17.13 -24.60 14.57
CA ASN A 798 16.24 -25.31 15.48
C ASN A 798 16.30 -26.83 15.24
N VAL A 799 16.25 -27.28 13.98
CA VAL A 799 16.29 -28.70 13.63
C VAL A 799 17.60 -29.35 14.06
N LEU A 800 18.71 -28.65 13.93
CA LEU A 800 20.02 -29.14 14.37
C LEU A 800 20.21 -28.96 15.88
N GLY A 801 19.74 -27.85 16.43
CA GLY A 801 19.96 -27.48 17.84
C GLY A 801 19.18 -28.35 18.83
N VAL A 802 17.92 -28.72 18.52
CA VAL A 802 17.07 -29.49 19.44
C VAL A 802 17.68 -30.87 19.77
N PRO A 803 18.15 -31.70 18.83
CA PRO A 803 18.82 -32.96 19.14
C PRO A 803 20.12 -32.75 19.96
N ILE A 804 20.90 -31.72 19.63
CA ILE A 804 22.15 -31.41 20.37
C ILE A 804 21.82 -31.03 21.82
N ALA A 805 20.80 -30.18 22.02
CA ALA A 805 20.35 -29.79 23.36
C ALA A 805 19.74 -30.94 24.15
N ALA A 806 19.07 -31.85 23.46
CA ALA A 806 18.58 -33.10 24.08
C ALA A 806 19.72 -34.07 24.51
N GLY A 807 20.97 -33.77 24.09
CA GLY A 807 22.13 -34.55 24.51
C GLY A 807 22.52 -35.72 23.61
N VAL A 808 22.06 -35.69 22.33
CA VAL A 808 22.40 -36.76 21.36
C VAL A 808 23.92 -36.91 21.14
N LEU A 809 24.70 -35.83 21.33
CA LEU A 809 26.16 -35.88 21.20
C LEU A 809 26.89 -36.45 22.45
N TYR A 810 26.21 -36.51 23.58
CA TYR A 810 26.84 -36.92 24.85
C TYR A 810 27.40 -38.32 24.84
N PRO A 811 26.69 -39.38 24.37
CA PRO A 811 27.19 -40.75 24.33
C PRO A 811 28.46 -40.91 23.49
N PHE A 812 28.70 -40.04 22.50
CA PHE A 812 29.82 -40.17 21.55
C PHE A 812 30.98 -39.23 21.89
N PHE A 813 30.71 -38.03 22.40
CA PHE A 813 31.73 -36.98 22.58
C PHE A 813 31.76 -36.41 24.00
N GLY A 814 30.84 -36.79 24.90
CA GLY A 814 30.73 -36.22 26.24
C GLY A 814 30.30 -34.75 26.25
N ILE A 815 29.76 -34.22 25.11
CA ILE A 815 29.44 -32.80 24.98
C ILE A 815 27.96 -32.57 25.24
N LEU A 816 27.64 -31.60 26.09
CA LEU A 816 26.31 -31.09 26.37
C LEU A 816 26.20 -29.62 25.96
N LEU A 817 25.04 -29.23 25.46
CA LEU A 817 24.78 -27.82 25.11
C LEU A 817 24.25 -27.06 26.32
N SER A 818 25.00 -26.08 26.79
CA SER A 818 24.53 -25.19 27.84
C SER A 818 23.32 -24.35 27.35
N PRO A 819 22.28 -24.14 28.20
CA PRO A 819 21.18 -23.25 27.89
C PRO A 819 21.59 -21.82 27.48
N MET A 820 22.70 -21.31 28.00
CA MET A 820 23.25 -19.99 27.62
C MET A 820 23.80 -19.98 26.19
N ILE A 821 24.52 -21.04 25.77
CA ILE A 821 25.01 -21.19 24.40
C ILE A 821 23.82 -21.40 23.44
N ALA A 822 22.80 -22.09 23.86
CA ALA A 822 21.56 -22.25 23.11
C ALA A 822 20.90 -20.87 22.85
N ALA A 823 20.78 -20.01 23.86
CA ALA A 823 20.23 -18.66 23.73
C ALA A 823 21.08 -17.74 22.84
N LEU A 824 22.41 -17.88 22.92
CA LEU A 824 23.35 -17.13 22.06
C LEU A 824 23.18 -17.56 20.60
N ALA A 825 23.10 -18.85 20.31
CA ALA A 825 22.88 -19.40 18.96
C ALA A 825 21.57 -18.88 18.34
N MET A 826 20.51 -18.78 19.13
CA MET A 826 19.23 -18.20 18.70
C MET A 826 19.33 -16.71 18.36
N SER A 827 20.07 -15.93 19.17
CA SER A 827 20.32 -14.53 18.87
C SER A 827 21.04 -14.37 17.54
N PHE A 828 22.03 -15.23 17.26
CA PHE A 828 22.73 -15.25 15.97
C PHE A 828 21.82 -15.66 14.81
N SER A 829 20.87 -16.57 15.01
CA SER A 829 19.86 -16.92 13.99
C SER A 829 19.08 -15.69 13.55
N SER A 830 18.57 -14.87 14.48
CA SER A 830 17.86 -13.62 14.19
C SER A 830 18.75 -12.61 13.47
N VAL A 831 20.01 -12.44 13.88
CA VAL A 831 20.98 -11.57 13.21
C VAL A 831 21.22 -12.02 11.77
N SER A 832 21.35 -13.33 11.53
CA SER A 832 21.57 -13.88 10.19
C SER A 832 20.42 -13.55 9.24
N VAL A 833 19.17 -13.68 9.69
CA VAL A 833 17.97 -13.31 8.93
C VAL A 833 17.94 -11.81 8.61
N ILE A 834 18.23 -10.95 9.60
CA ILE A 834 18.25 -9.50 9.43
C ILE A 834 19.31 -9.10 8.39
N VAL A 835 20.54 -9.58 8.54
CA VAL A 835 21.66 -9.26 7.62
C VAL A 835 21.34 -9.73 6.21
N ASN A 836 20.78 -10.94 6.05
CA ASN A 836 20.39 -11.44 4.74
C ASN A 836 19.26 -10.61 4.11
N ALA A 837 18.24 -10.19 4.87
CA ALA A 837 17.18 -9.31 4.38
C ALA A 837 17.73 -7.93 3.93
N LEU A 838 18.66 -7.34 4.68
CA LEU A 838 19.28 -6.06 4.34
C LEU A 838 20.09 -6.09 3.04
N ARG A 839 20.57 -7.26 2.59
CA ARG A 839 21.23 -7.41 1.28
C ARG A 839 20.36 -6.98 0.10
N LEU A 840 19.03 -7.06 0.24
CA LEU A 840 18.11 -6.59 -0.80
C LEU A 840 18.24 -5.10 -1.12
N ARG A 841 18.76 -4.28 -0.21
CA ARG A 841 19.02 -2.84 -0.46
C ARG A 841 20.03 -2.59 -1.57
N THR A 842 21.02 -3.47 -1.71
CA THR A 842 22.08 -3.35 -2.70
C THR A 842 21.73 -4.02 -4.03
N LEU A 843 20.51 -4.54 -4.17
CA LEU A 843 20.04 -5.18 -5.38
C LEU A 843 20.03 -4.15 -6.54
N LYS A 844 20.65 -4.53 -7.66
CA LYS A 844 20.54 -3.79 -8.95
C LYS A 844 19.35 -4.38 -9.71
N LEU A 845 18.40 -3.53 -10.08
CA LEU A 845 17.17 -3.88 -10.81
C LEU A 845 17.24 -3.41 -12.25
#